data_e3f54b108061c39469a9591ceb7474b3
#
_entry.id   e3f54b108061c39469a9591ceb7474b3
#
_cell.length_a   1.000
_cell.length_b   1.000
_cell.length_c   1.000
_cell.angle_alpha   90.00
_cell.angle_beta   90.00
_cell.angle_gamma   90.00
#
_symmetry.space_group_name_H-M   'P 1'
#
loop_
_entity.id
_entity.type
_entity.pdbx_description
1 polymer ?
#
loop_
_entity_poly.entity_id
_entity_poly.type
_entity_poly.pdbx_seq_one_letter_code
_entity_poly.pdbx_strand_id
1 'polypeptide(L)'
;MKISFIATYPPRTCGIATFTQNLFRSVAKNGDQLFSTIKTEVVALTDRPADYSYPSEVSFSLQANCQKSYYRVAEHLNRNSDLVVLQHEYGIYGGQDGAYILTLLESLQVPAVATLHTVLKSPSNSQKHVLQQMGKYVRKFVVMSRLAKQFLEEIYLIPSEKIAIIEHGIPDLPLSERSLLRKKLGFEKRKVLFTFGLLGRGKGIETAINALPSVVAQHPEALYIVLGKTHPGILREQGEEYREHLMALTRQKGVEQHVRFINAFADEAELWEYLQACDVYVVPYLNEAQITSGTLSYAVGAGAAVVSTPFWHAQELLEDKRGRLFDFRNSDQLATIVNELLDQPEAMLKLRSKAHNYGKFLRWHLVGKQYLNLFRQIVAANDAAKMKQDKALPEYPPLKLQHLKHLTDDTSILQHAKYGIPNRFEGYCLDDTARALIAVVMGSRGKKVSKWHKKAANTYLSYIHHCQNEDGTFRNFMSYDRQFLDETGSEDSFGRALWALGFTIAYDTQGLNAPALEIFKKALPKLEGIASPRSVAFSILGIYYFLKRYPQDEHLLSLMHQLRGRLCGLYKSKREDAWRWFEDFFTYCNGVLPLALFHSLELMPDEETEKIALESTAFLEEITMINGYCHPIGCEKFYFKGKERSWYDQQPVDVMINVLLFLQAHKVTGKAHFFQQALVSMDWFHGKN
;
A
#
# COMPACT_ATOMS: atom_id res chain seq x y z
N MET A 1 -0.87 18.49 17.01
CA MET A 1 -0.84 17.31 16.09
C MET A 1 -1.28 17.75 14.72
N LYS A 2 -0.49 17.48 13.67
CA LYS A 2 -0.84 17.76 12.28
C LYS A 2 -1.20 16.46 11.54
N ILE A 3 -2.39 16.41 10.94
CA ILE A 3 -2.95 15.23 10.26
C ILE A 3 -3.11 15.57 8.77
N SER A 4 -2.50 14.77 7.89
CA SER A 4 -2.61 14.94 6.45
C SER A 4 -3.44 13.82 5.83
N PHE A 5 -4.51 14.19 5.11
CA PHE A 5 -5.40 13.26 4.43
C PHE A 5 -4.96 13.09 2.98
N ILE A 6 -4.87 11.87 2.48
CA ILE A 6 -4.57 11.57 1.08
C ILE A 6 -5.77 10.87 0.47
N ALA A 7 -6.40 11.50 -0.51
CA ALA A 7 -7.56 10.97 -1.21
C ALA A 7 -7.91 11.78 -2.46
N THR A 8 -8.88 11.29 -3.22
CA THR A 8 -9.67 12.16 -4.10
C THR A 8 -10.43 13.18 -3.25
N TYR A 9 -10.56 14.43 -3.74
CA TYR A 9 -11.18 15.52 -2.98
C TYR A 9 -12.03 16.42 -3.90
N PRO A 10 -13.08 17.08 -3.39
CA PRO A 10 -13.85 18.04 -4.21
C PRO A 10 -12.94 19.15 -4.81
N PRO A 11 -13.19 19.61 -6.06
CA PRO A 11 -14.44 19.44 -6.81
C PRO A 11 -14.61 18.14 -7.62
N ARG A 12 -13.71 17.15 -7.45
CA ARG A 12 -13.92 15.83 -8.06
C ARG A 12 -15.20 15.17 -7.53
N THR A 13 -16.14 14.88 -8.42
CA THR A 13 -17.43 14.25 -8.06
C THR A 13 -17.29 12.73 -7.93
N CYS A 14 -16.99 12.25 -6.73
CA CYS A 14 -17.01 10.82 -6.40
C CYS A 14 -17.30 10.60 -4.90
N GLY A 15 -17.80 9.40 -4.55
CA GLY A 15 -18.16 9.07 -3.15
C GLY A 15 -17.00 9.20 -2.17
N ILE A 16 -15.77 8.83 -2.59
CA ILE A 16 -14.57 8.91 -1.74
C ILE A 16 -14.20 10.39 -1.46
N ALA A 17 -14.36 11.27 -2.46
CA ALA A 17 -14.09 12.69 -2.28
C ALA A 17 -15.04 13.32 -1.24
N THR A 18 -16.33 13.00 -1.32
CA THR A 18 -17.35 13.44 -0.33
C THR A 18 -17.07 12.85 1.05
N PHE A 19 -16.78 11.54 1.14
CA PHE A 19 -16.41 10.90 2.39
C PHE A 19 -15.19 11.57 3.03
N THR A 20 -14.14 11.82 2.24
CA THR A 20 -12.90 12.45 2.73
C THR A 20 -13.15 13.85 3.25
N GLN A 21 -13.94 14.65 2.54
CA GLN A 21 -14.27 16.01 2.96
C GLN A 21 -15.05 16.00 4.29
N ASN A 22 -16.01 15.10 4.44
CA ASN A 22 -16.81 15.00 5.65
C ASN A 22 -15.98 14.52 6.84
N LEU A 23 -15.13 13.51 6.64
CA LEU A 23 -14.21 13.02 7.66
C LEU A 23 -13.22 14.13 8.07
N PHE A 24 -12.62 14.81 7.10
CA PHE A 24 -11.71 15.93 7.32
C PHE A 24 -12.34 17.02 8.18
N ARG A 25 -13.54 17.50 7.78
CA ARG A 25 -14.29 18.54 8.52
C ARG A 25 -14.65 18.07 9.93
N SER A 26 -15.06 16.83 10.06
CA SER A 26 -15.44 16.27 11.36
C SER A 26 -14.25 16.12 12.30
N VAL A 27 -13.11 15.65 11.80
CA VAL A 27 -11.87 15.52 12.59
C VAL A 27 -11.36 16.91 13.00
N ALA A 28 -11.34 17.89 12.11
CA ALA A 28 -10.94 19.26 12.41
C ALA A 28 -11.85 19.88 13.51
N LYS A 29 -13.17 19.81 13.34
CA LYS A 29 -14.14 20.35 14.31
C LYS A 29 -14.04 19.69 15.70
N ASN A 30 -13.88 18.38 15.76
CA ASN A 30 -13.69 17.67 17.02
C ASN A 30 -12.33 18.01 17.68
N GLY A 31 -11.32 18.31 16.85
CA GLY A 31 -9.99 18.72 17.32
C GLY A 31 -10.01 20.02 18.09
N ASP A 32 -10.72 21.00 17.58
CA ASP A 32 -10.84 22.34 18.18
C ASP A 32 -11.55 22.31 19.54
N GLN A 33 -12.51 21.38 19.71
CA GLN A 33 -13.30 21.25 20.94
C GLN A 33 -12.54 20.55 22.10
N LEU A 34 -11.44 19.84 21.84
CA LEU A 34 -10.76 18.97 22.80
C LEU A 34 -9.41 19.53 23.32
N PHE A 35 -9.23 20.85 23.35
CA PHE A 35 -8.06 21.56 23.96
C PHE A 35 -6.69 21.26 23.35
N SER A 36 -6.60 20.67 22.16
CA SER A 36 -5.34 20.49 21.46
C SER A 36 -5.46 21.06 20.05
N THR A 37 -4.59 21.99 19.68
CA THR A 37 -4.49 22.52 18.32
C THR A 37 -4.22 21.40 17.33
N ILE A 38 -5.29 20.92 16.67
CA ILE A 38 -5.18 19.96 15.56
C ILE A 38 -5.14 20.77 14.28
N LYS A 39 -4.07 20.61 13.53
CA LYS A 39 -3.97 21.14 12.18
C LYS A 39 -4.26 20.01 11.19
N THR A 40 -5.10 20.28 10.21
CA THR A 40 -5.45 19.31 9.17
C THR A 40 -5.11 19.86 7.79
N GLU A 41 -4.67 19.01 6.90
CA GLU A 41 -4.47 19.36 5.49
C GLU A 41 -4.87 18.19 4.59
N VAL A 42 -5.06 18.47 3.31
CA VAL A 42 -5.38 17.45 2.30
C VAL A 42 -4.30 17.43 1.22
N VAL A 43 -3.86 16.24 0.87
CA VAL A 43 -3.10 15.94 -0.35
C VAL A 43 -4.10 15.34 -1.34
N ALA A 44 -4.51 16.13 -2.32
CA ALA A 44 -5.54 15.71 -3.26
C ALA A 44 -4.95 14.79 -4.35
N LEU A 45 -5.55 13.62 -4.53
CA LEU A 45 -5.23 12.71 -5.62
C LEU A 45 -5.87 13.20 -6.91
N THR A 46 -5.06 13.45 -7.93
CA THR A 46 -5.50 14.00 -9.22
C THR A 46 -5.05 13.15 -10.39
N ASP A 47 -5.92 13.02 -11.38
CA ASP A 47 -5.59 12.36 -12.65
C ASP A 47 -4.83 13.34 -13.56
N ARG A 48 -5.22 14.63 -13.54
CA ARG A 48 -4.63 15.72 -14.32
C ARG A 48 -4.55 16.99 -13.48
N PRO A 49 -3.36 17.55 -13.23
CA PRO A 49 -3.19 18.71 -12.34
C PRO A 49 -3.98 19.97 -12.76
N ALA A 50 -4.23 20.16 -14.06
CA ALA A 50 -4.93 21.33 -14.59
C ALA A 50 -6.47 21.25 -14.49
N ASP A 51 -7.04 20.10 -14.14
CA ASP A 51 -8.48 19.86 -14.22
C ASP A 51 -9.26 20.39 -12.99
N TYR A 52 -8.58 20.70 -11.89
CA TYR A 52 -9.25 21.01 -10.63
C TYR A 52 -8.69 22.27 -9.95
N SER A 53 -9.60 23.20 -9.62
CA SER A 53 -9.31 24.30 -8.70
C SER A 53 -9.68 23.86 -7.28
N TYR A 54 -8.70 23.42 -6.51
CA TYR A 54 -8.92 22.91 -5.17
C TYR A 54 -9.12 24.02 -4.12
N PRO A 55 -9.90 23.77 -3.06
CA PRO A 55 -10.04 24.71 -1.93
C PRO A 55 -8.74 24.79 -1.11
N SER A 56 -8.67 25.79 -0.22
CA SER A 56 -7.46 26.17 0.54
C SER A 56 -6.92 25.10 1.48
N GLU A 57 -7.75 24.15 1.91
CA GLU A 57 -7.34 23.01 2.73
C GLU A 57 -6.47 21.98 1.97
N VAL A 58 -6.46 22.04 0.64
CA VAL A 58 -5.59 21.20 -0.19
C VAL A 58 -4.24 21.87 -0.34
N SER A 59 -3.26 21.41 0.42
CA SER A 59 -1.90 21.96 0.45
C SER A 59 -0.97 21.40 -0.62
N PHE A 60 -1.29 20.20 -1.14
CA PHE A 60 -0.47 19.48 -2.12
C PHE A 60 -1.32 18.60 -3.03
N SER A 61 -0.81 18.26 -4.22
CA SER A 61 -1.47 17.33 -5.13
C SER A 61 -0.59 16.13 -5.47
N LEU A 62 -1.19 14.95 -5.49
CA LEU A 62 -0.60 13.69 -5.86
C LEU A 62 -1.10 13.28 -7.25
N GLN A 63 -0.21 13.24 -8.23
CA GLN A 63 -0.55 12.74 -9.57
C GLN A 63 -0.63 11.23 -9.56
N ALA A 64 -1.84 10.66 -9.74
CA ALA A 64 -2.10 9.24 -9.59
C ALA A 64 -1.18 8.37 -10.45
N ASN A 65 -0.98 8.70 -11.72
CA ASN A 65 -0.22 7.90 -12.67
C ASN A 65 1.27 8.28 -12.78
N CYS A 66 1.78 9.12 -11.87
CA CYS A 66 3.18 9.54 -11.83
C CYS A 66 3.88 9.06 -10.57
N GLN A 67 4.60 7.95 -10.63
CA GLN A 67 5.26 7.35 -9.45
C GLN A 67 6.25 8.31 -8.77
N LYS A 68 6.92 9.21 -9.50
CA LYS A 68 7.77 10.26 -8.90
C LYS A 68 6.99 11.20 -7.98
N SER A 69 5.71 11.40 -8.25
CA SER A 69 4.83 12.23 -7.40
C SER A 69 4.67 11.64 -6.00
N TYR A 70 4.66 10.30 -5.86
CA TYR A 70 4.53 9.62 -4.56
C TYR A 70 5.73 9.85 -3.66
N TYR A 71 6.95 9.86 -4.21
CA TYR A 71 8.16 10.22 -3.44
C TYR A 71 8.14 11.66 -2.96
N ARG A 72 7.74 12.60 -3.84
CA ARG A 72 7.64 14.04 -3.50
C ARG A 72 6.60 14.29 -2.41
N VAL A 73 5.47 13.58 -2.49
CA VAL A 73 4.42 13.65 -1.46
C VAL A 73 4.92 13.06 -0.14
N ALA A 74 5.61 11.91 -0.16
CA ALA A 74 6.19 11.35 1.06
C ALA A 74 7.19 12.31 1.72
N GLU A 75 8.03 12.99 0.92
CA GLU A 75 8.96 14.00 1.43
C GLU A 75 8.23 15.20 2.08
N HIS A 76 7.14 15.68 1.44
CA HIS A 76 6.29 16.71 2.01
C HIS A 76 5.68 16.29 3.34
N LEU A 77 5.11 15.09 3.40
CA LEU A 77 4.43 14.56 4.58
C LEU A 77 5.40 14.29 5.74
N ASN A 78 6.59 13.76 5.46
CA ASN A 78 7.60 13.52 6.49
C ASN A 78 8.08 14.80 7.19
N ARG A 79 8.00 15.94 6.50
CA ARG A 79 8.38 17.26 7.07
C ARG A 79 7.23 17.96 7.77
N ASN A 80 6.00 17.67 7.37
CA ASN A 80 4.86 18.50 7.69
C ASN A 80 3.74 17.80 8.46
N SER A 81 3.84 16.50 8.73
CA SER A 81 2.75 15.71 9.33
C SER A 81 3.21 14.91 10.53
N ASP A 82 2.30 14.71 11.50
CA ASP A 82 2.48 13.77 12.61
C ASP A 82 1.77 12.45 12.31
N LEU A 83 0.76 12.46 11.45
CA LEU A 83 -0.01 11.31 11.01
C LEU A 83 -0.50 11.48 9.57
N VAL A 84 -0.45 10.42 8.79
CA VAL A 84 -1.02 10.34 7.45
C VAL A 84 -2.27 9.44 7.46
N VAL A 85 -3.37 9.93 6.90
CA VAL A 85 -4.63 9.20 6.76
C VAL A 85 -4.94 9.06 5.28
N LEU A 86 -4.87 7.86 4.76
CA LEU A 86 -5.16 7.62 3.35
C LEU A 86 -6.51 6.90 3.17
N GLN A 87 -7.24 7.28 2.13
CA GLN A 87 -8.43 6.58 1.67
C GLN A 87 -8.00 5.63 0.56
N HIS A 88 -8.33 4.35 0.70
CA HIS A 88 -7.91 3.34 -0.26
C HIS A 88 -9.09 2.77 -1.05
N GLU A 89 -8.90 2.80 -2.35
CA GLU A 89 -9.66 2.06 -3.36
C GLU A 89 -8.68 1.68 -4.48
N TYR A 90 -8.77 0.47 -5.02
CA TYR A 90 -7.82 -0.04 -6.02
C TYR A 90 -7.71 0.85 -7.27
N GLY A 91 -8.80 1.47 -7.68
CA GLY A 91 -8.88 2.27 -8.90
C GLY A 91 -8.48 3.74 -8.78
N ILE A 92 -8.11 4.26 -7.60
CA ILE A 92 -7.78 5.69 -7.45
C ILE A 92 -6.27 5.98 -7.50
N TYR A 93 -5.43 5.03 -7.14
CA TYR A 93 -3.98 5.16 -7.22
C TYR A 93 -3.44 4.58 -8.52
N GLY A 94 -2.29 5.08 -8.96
CA GLY A 94 -1.64 4.58 -10.18
C GLY A 94 -0.97 3.23 -10.00
N GLY A 95 -0.54 2.66 -11.12
CA GLY A 95 -0.04 1.29 -11.18
C GLY A 95 -1.15 0.25 -11.17
N GLN A 96 -0.80 -1.01 -11.35
CA GLN A 96 -1.79 -2.08 -11.32
C GLN A 96 -2.41 -2.18 -9.91
N ASP A 97 -3.74 -2.18 -9.84
CA ASP A 97 -4.50 -2.24 -8.59
C ASP A 97 -4.06 -1.19 -7.54
N GLY A 98 -3.55 -0.04 -8.01
CA GLY A 98 -3.13 1.04 -7.11
C GLY A 98 -1.76 0.87 -6.47
N ALA A 99 -0.89 -0.01 -7.01
CA ALA A 99 0.39 -0.38 -6.39
C ALA A 99 1.35 0.79 -6.14
N TYR A 100 1.21 1.94 -6.81
CA TYR A 100 2.08 3.10 -6.55
C TYR A 100 1.95 3.66 -5.14
N ILE A 101 0.85 3.36 -4.42
CA ILE A 101 0.71 3.75 -3.00
C ILE A 101 1.80 3.12 -2.12
N LEU A 102 2.32 1.95 -2.48
CA LEU A 102 3.40 1.29 -1.74
C LEU A 102 4.68 2.11 -1.75
N THR A 103 4.99 2.78 -2.87
CA THR A 103 6.12 3.70 -2.98
C THR A 103 6.04 4.84 -1.96
N LEU A 104 4.85 5.40 -1.76
CA LEU A 104 4.62 6.44 -0.76
C LEU A 104 4.79 5.87 0.65
N LEU A 105 4.07 4.77 0.96
CA LEU A 105 4.05 4.18 2.29
C LEU A 105 5.44 3.72 2.76
N GLU A 106 6.24 3.15 1.86
CA GLU A 106 7.62 2.77 2.15
C GLU A 106 8.52 3.97 2.47
N SER A 107 8.24 5.11 1.84
CA SER A 107 9.02 6.32 2.02
C SER A 107 8.59 7.16 3.23
N LEU A 108 7.45 6.81 3.87
CA LEU A 108 6.96 7.52 5.04
C LEU A 108 7.77 7.20 6.30
N GLN A 109 8.11 8.25 7.06
CA GLN A 109 8.73 8.19 8.39
C GLN A 109 7.71 8.46 9.50
N VAL A 110 6.53 8.96 9.15
CA VAL A 110 5.42 9.22 10.05
C VAL A 110 4.39 8.08 9.97
N PRO A 111 3.65 7.78 11.05
CA PRO A 111 2.66 6.72 11.04
C PRO A 111 1.55 6.98 10.03
N ALA A 112 1.04 5.90 9.43
CA ALA A 112 -0.07 5.95 8.48
C ALA A 112 -1.26 5.10 8.93
N VAL A 113 -2.47 5.57 8.63
CA VAL A 113 -3.75 4.86 8.75
C VAL A 113 -4.40 4.79 7.38
N ALA A 114 -4.93 3.63 7.01
CA ALA A 114 -5.64 3.45 5.74
C ALA A 114 -7.11 3.10 6.00
N THR A 115 -8.03 3.90 5.46
CA THR A 115 -9.46 3.53 5.40
C THR A 115 -9.72 2.81 4.09
N LEU A 116 -10.24 1.59 4.15
CA LEU A 116 -10.52 0.76 2.99
C LEU A 116 -11.99 0.88 2.58
N HIS A 117 -12.24 1.32 1.36
CA HIS A 117 -13.59 1.40 0.80
C HIS A 117 -14.03 0.10 0.13
N THR A 118 -13.09 -0.71 -0.31
CA THR A 118 -13.31 -2.04 -0.88
C THR A 118 -12.38 -3.07 -0.24
N VAL A 119 -12.93 -4.20 0.20
CA VAL A 119 -12.23 -5.41 0.62
C VAL A 119 -12.89 -6.58 -0.10
N LEU A 120 -12.14 -7.27 -0.95
CA LEU A 120 -12.66 -8.32 -1.83
C LEU A 120 -12.58 -9.70 -1.16
N LYS A 121 -13.62 -10.53 -1.34
CA LYS A 121 -13.62 -11.95 -0.95
C LYS A 121 -12.73 -12.80 -1.86
N SER A 122 -12.67 -12.45 -3.14
CA SER A 122 -11.87 -13.14 -4.15
C SER A 122 -10.99 -12.13 -4.89
N PRO A 123 -9.94 -11.60 -4.22
CA PRO A 123 -9.01 -10.66 -4.86
C PRO A 123 -8.14 -11.35 -5.91
N SER A 124 -7.70 -10.63 -6.92
CA SER A 124 -6.58 -11.06 -7.76
C SER A 124 -5.30 -11.16 -6.91
N ASN A 125 -4.30 -11.88 -7.40
CA ASN A 125 -3.00 -11.96 -6.72
C ASN A 125 -2.39 -10.57 -6.49
N SER A 126 -2.52 -9.67 -7.45
CA SER A 126 -2.06 -8.30 -7.35
C SER A 126 -2.81 -7.50 -6.28
N GLN A 127 -4.14 -7.56 -6.26
CA GLN A 127 -4.98 -6.88 -5.26
C GLN A 127 -4.65 -7.37 -3.84
N LYS A 128 -4.53 -8.70 -3.67
CA LYS A 128 -4.13 -9.29 -2.40
C LYS A 128 -2.75 -8.80 -1.97
N HIS A 129 -1.78 -8.83 -2.88
CA HIS A 129 -0.41 -8.39 -2.62
C HIS A 129 -0.36 -6.92 -2.19
N VAL A 130 -1.04 -6.01 -2.88
CA VAL A 130 -1.06 -4.58 -2.51
C VAL A 130 -1.53 -4.38 -1.07
N LEU A 131 -2.64 -4.97 -0.66
CA LEU A 131 -3.14 -4.82 0.72
C LEU A 131 -2.23 -5.49 1.76
N GLN A 132 -1.65 -6.65 1.45
CA GLN A 132 -0.68 -7.30 2.34
C GLN A 132 0.58 -6.44 2.54
N GLN A 133 1.11 -5.85 1.46
CA GLN A 133 2.26 -4.95 1.57
C GLN A 133 1.88 -3.66 2.33
N MET A 134 0.73 -3.06 2.05
CA MET A 134 0.22 -1.94 2.85
C MET A 134 0.18 -2.27 4.35
N GLY A 135 -0.22 -3.50 4.70
CA GLY A 135 -0.26 -3.99 6.09
C GLY A 135 1.08 -3.96 6.82
N LYS A 136 2.21 -3.95 6.10
CA LYS A 136 3.54 -3.81 6.70
C LYS A 136 3.82 -2.36 7.13
N TYR A 137 3.31 -1.39 6.39
CA TYR A 137 3.63 0.02 6.57
C TYR A 137 2.57 0.80 7.39
N VAL A 138 1.27 0.45 7.24
CA VAL A 138 0.22 1.14 8.00
C VAL A 138 0.15 0.64 9.44
N ARG A 139 -0.13 1.55 10.37
CA ARG A 139 -0.36 1.22 11.78
C ARG A 139 -1.72 0.58 12.00
N LYS A 140 -2.73 1.05 11.27
CA LYS A 140 -4.10 0.53 11.32
C LYS A 140 -4.78 0.60 9.96
N PHE A 141 -5.55 -0.42 9.64
CA PHE A 141 -6.62 -0.34 8.66
C PHE A 141 -7.92 0.03 9.36
N VAL A 142 -8.71 0.90 8.76
CA VAL A 142 -10.08 1.16 9.16
C VAL A 142 -11.00 0.57 8.09
N VAL A 143 -11.96 -0.22 8.51
CA VAL A 143 -13.01 -0.79 7.67
C VAL A 143 -14.38 -0.44 8.23
N MET A 144 -15.43 -0.50 7.39
CA MET A 144 -16.75 0.00 7.72
C MET A 144 -17.75 -1.12 8.04
N SER A 145 -17.31 -2.39 8.03
CA SER A 145 -18.15 -3.55 8.33
C SER A 145 -17.35 -4.65 9.02
N ARG A 146 -18.06 -5.50 9.78
CA ARG A 146 -17.48 -6.70 10.43
C ARG A 146 -16.98 -7.70 9.38
N LEU A 147 -17.73 -7.85 8.30
CA LEU A 147 -17.35 -8.75 7.21
C LEU A 147 -16.05 -8.32 6.52
N ALA A 148 -15.85 -7.00 6.33
CA ALA A 148 -14.57 -6.49 5.79
C ALA A 148 -13.39 -6.82 6.71
N LYS A 149 -13.58 -6.71 8.04
CA LYS A 149 -12.57 -7.13 9.01
C LYS A 149 -12.27 -8.62 8.87
N GLN A 150 -13.30 -9.47 8.82
CA GLN A 150 -13.13 -10.92 8.65
C GLN A 150 -12.33 -11.25 7.38
N PHE A 151 -12.64 -10.63 6.24
CA PHE A 151 -11.89 -10.84 5.00
C PHE A 151 -10.43 -10.42 5.13
N LEU A 152 -10.14 -9.29 5.79
CA LEU A 152 -8.75 -8.87 6.03
C LEU A 152 -7.97 -9.88 6.85
N GLU A 153 -8.61 -10.48 7.87
CA GLU A 153 -7.98 -11.48 8.72
C GLU A 153 -7.77 -12.82 7.97
N GLU A 154 -8.81 -13.34 7.35
CA GLU A 154 -8.80 -14.70 6.77
C GLU A 154 -8.12 -14.77 5.39
N ILE A 155 -8.32 -13.76 4.54
CA ILE A 155 -7.88 -13.79 3.15
C ILE A 155 -6.56 -13.04 2.97
N TYR A 156 -6.46 -11.85 3.58
CA TYR A 156 -5.27 -11.00 3.43
C TYR A 156 -4.24 -11.22 4.55
N LEU A 157 -4.58 -12.02 5.55
CA LEU A 157 -3.71 -12.37 6.69
C LEU A 157 -3.22 -11.13 7.46
N ILE A 158 -4.07 -10.12 7.58
CA ILE A 158 -3.79 -8.92 8.37
C ILE A 158 -4.16 -9.19 9.84
N PRO A 159 -3.24 -9.01 10.78
CA PRO A 159 -3.51 -9.25 12.20
C PRO A 159 -4.67 -8.40 12.73
N SER A 160 -5.53 -8.98 13.58
CA SER A 160 -6.74 -8.33 14.13
C SER A 160 -6.42 -7.01 14.83
N GLU A 161 -5.29 -6.94 15.54
CA GLU A 161 -4.82 -5.73 16.20
C GLU A 161 -4.48 -4.58 15.24
N LYS A 162 -4.30 -4.84 13.96
CA LYS A 162 -4.10 -3.82 12.92
C LYS A 162 -5.41 -3.34 12.30
N ILE A 163 -6.57 -3.87 12.69
CA ILE A 163 -7.86 -3.55 12.07
C ILE A 163 -8.75 -2.85 13.09
N ALA A 164 -9.35 -1.74 12.70
CA ALA A 164 -10.38 -1.04 13.45
C ALA A 164 -11.66 -0.99 12.61
N ILE A 165 -12.83 -1.17 13.25
CA ILE A 165 -14.13 -0.99 12.60
C ILE A 165 -14.63 0.39 13.00
N ILE A 166 -14.85 1.26 12.01
CA ILE A 166 -15.52 2.55 12.17
C ILE A 166 -16.47 2.69 10.99
N GLU A 167 -17.76 2.68 11.29
CA GLU A 167 -18.80 2.68 10.27
C GLU A 167 -18.82 3.96 9.44
N HIS A 168 -19.51 3.90 8.28
CA HIS A 168 -19.63 5.04 7.37
C HIS A 168 -20.41 6.19 8.01
N GLY A 169 -19.80 7.38 8.05
CA GLY A 169 -20.45 8.57 8.60
C GLY A 169 -21.63 9.06 7.78
N ILE A 170 -22.57 9.70 8.45
CA ILE A 170 -23.74 10.36 7.84
C ILE A 170 -23.80 11.82 8.26
N PRO A 171 -24.52 12.69 7.51
CA PRO A 171 -24.65 14.12 7.84
C PRO A 171 -25.21 14.36 9.24
N ASP A 172 -24.71 15.40 9.90
CA ASP A 172 -25.19 15.90 11.20
C ASP A 172 -26.42 16.80 11.03
N LEU A 173 -27.37 16.41 10.17
CA LEU A 173 -28.58 17.19 9.89
C LEU A 173 -29.74 16.77 10.80
N PRO A 174 -30.56 17.72 11.25
CA PRO A 174 -31.70 17.41 12.08
C PRO A 174 -32.78 16.66 11.27
N LEU A 175 -33.67 15.98 11.98
CA LEU A 175 -34.93 15.55 11.39
C LEU A 175 -35.87 16.75 11.32
N SER A 176 -36.50 16.91 10.15
CA SER A 176 -37.53 17.89 9.92
C SER A 176 -38.90 17.22 10.05
N GLU A 177 -39.95 18.02 10.24
CA GLU A 177 -41.32 17.53 10.21
C GLU A 177 -41.62 16.99 8.82
N ARG A 178 -41.96 15.70 8.75
CA ARG A 178 -42.15 14.98 7.48
C ARG A 178 -43.28 15.58 6.63
N SER A 179 -44.37 16.04 7.25
CA SER A 179 -45.47 16.70 6.58
C SER A 179 -45.05 17.95 5.81
N LEU A 180 -44.20 18.78 6.40
CA LEU A 180 -43.63 19.98 5.78
C LEU A 180 -42.71 19.63 4.61
N LEU A 181 -41.87 18.64 4.76
CA LEU A 181 -40.99 18.15 3.67
C LEU A 181 -41.81 17.61 2.49
N ARG A 182 -42.84 16.83 2.77
CA ARG A 182 -43.72 16.26 1.74
C ARG A 182 -44.45 17.38 0.98
N LYS A 183 -44.91 18.43 1.67
CA LYS A 183 -45.46 19.61 1.05
C LYS A 183 -44.48 20.34 0.17
N LYS A 184 -43.27 20.60 0.68
CA LYS A 184 -42.16 21.24 -0.06
C LYS A 184 -41.81 20.49 -1.36
N LEU A 185 -41.81 19.15 -1.31
CA LEU A 185 -41.40 18.28 -2.44
C LEU A 185 -42.60 17.87 -3.33
N GLY A 186 -43.82 18.29 -3.00
CA GLY A 186 -45.02 17.94 -3.76
C GLY A 186 -45.49 16.47 -3.61
N PHE A 187 -45.26 15.86 -2.44
CA PHE A 187 -45.54 14.45 -2.15
C PHE A 187 -46.79 14.23 -1.29
N GLU A 188 -47.55 15.26 -1.00
CA GLU A 188 -48.67 15.20 -0.04
C GLU A 188 -49.69 14.08 -0.36
N LYS A 189 -49.97 13.88 -1.64
CA LYS A 189 -50.95 12.90 -2.14
C LYS A 189 -50.30 11.66 -2.79
N ARG A 190 -49.02 11.43 -2.59
CA ARG A 190 -48.28 10.34 -3.24
C ARG A 190 -47.74 9.36 -2.21
N LYS A 191 -47.61 8.08 -2.58
CA LYS A 191 -46.77 7.11 -1.88
C LYS A 191 -45.41 7.05 -2.58
N VAL A 192 -44.33 7.52 -1.94
CA VAL A 192 -43.07 7.76 -2.60
C VAL A 192 -42.08 6.64 -2.33
N LEU A 193 -41.69 5.91 -3.37
CA LEU A 193 -40.50 5.05 -3.41
C LEU A 193 -39.34 5.90 -3.90
N PHE A 194 -38.16 5.71 -3.34
CA PHE A 194 -37.00 6.55 -3.65
C PHE A 194 -35.71 5.73 -3.79
N THR A 195 -34.94 6.03 -4.80
CA THR A 195 -33.56 5.54 -4.99
C THR A 195 -32.67 6.70 -5.41
N PHE A 196 -31.47 6.79 -4.88
CA PHE A 196 -30.51 7.80 -5.33
C PHE A 196 -29.09 7.25 -5.51
N GLY A 197 -28.29 7.98 -6.27
CA GLY A 197 -26.87 7.74 -6.50
C GLY A 197 -26.49 7.80 -7.97
N LEU A 198 -25.20 7.66 -8.27
CA LEU A 198 -24.72 7.61 -9.65
C LEU A 198 -25.31 6.39 -10.37
N LEU A 199 -25.95 6.63 -11.51
CA LEU A 199 -26.66 5.58 -12.27
C LEU A 199 -25.67 4.69 -13.02
N GLY A 200 -25.96 3.39 -13.01
CA GLY A 200 -25.26 2.35 -13.74
C GLY A 200 -25.96 1.01 -13.57
N ARG A 201 -25.72 0.06 -14.48
CA ARG A 201 -26.42 -1.24 -14.55
C ARG A 201 -26.35 -2.02 -13.22
N GLY A 202 -25.25 -1.90 -12.47
CA GLY A 202 -25.11 -2.53 -11.15
C GLY A 202 -26.07 -2.04 -10.08
N LYS A 203 -26.78 -0.93 -10.32
CA LYS A 203 -27.81 -0.40 -9.40
C LYS A 203 -29.13 -1.17 -9.46
N GLY A 204 -29.38 -1.95 -10.52
CA GLY A 204 -30.54 -2.84 -10.63
C GLY A 204 -31.91 -2.15 -10.59
N ILE A 205 -31.96 -0.88 -11.04
CA ILE A 205 -33.19 -0.05 -11.00
C ILE A 205 -34.32 -0.72 -11.78
N GLU A 206 -33.97 -1.55 -12.77
CA GLU A 206 -34.92 -2.39 -13.53
C GLU A 206 -35.79 -3.25 -12.61
N THR A 207 -35.22 -3.80 -11.52
CA THR A 207 -35.96 -4.63 -10.56
C THR A 207 -37.07 -3.82 -9.89
N ALA A 208 -36.78 -2.57 -9.51
CA ALA A 208 -37.77 -1.69 -8.92
C ALA A 208 -38.87 -1.27 -9.94
N ILE A 209 -38.46 -0.96 -11.19
CA ILE A 209 -39.43 -0.64 -12.25
C ILE A 209 -40.33 -1.85 -12.56
N ASN A 210 -39.76 -3.07 -12.61
CA ASN A 210 -40.53 -4.30 -12.82
C ASN A 210 -41.52 -4.61 -11.68
N ALA A 211 -41.25 -4.16 -10.46
CA ALA A 211 -42.16 -4.30 -9.31
C ALA A 211 -43.35 -3.33 -9.34
N LEU A 212 -43.18 -2.16 -10.02
CA LEU A 212 -44.18 -1.08 -9.99
C LEU A 212 -45.57 -1.45 -10.49
N PRO A 213 -45.80 -2.26 -11.56
CA PRO A 213 -47.13 -2.62 -11.98
C PRO A 213 -47.99 -3.21 -10.84
N SER A 214 -47.42 -4.10 -10.04
CA SER A 214 -48.10 -4.70 -8.88
C SER A 214 -48.29 -3.66 -7.76
N VAL A 215 -47.33 -2.78 -7.52
CA VAL A 215 -47.46 -1.72 -6.50
C VAL A 215 -48.52 -0.70 -6.91
N VAL A 216 -48.55 -0.25 -8.16
CA VAL A 216 -49.51 0.73 -8.67
C VAL A 216 -50.91 0.17 -8.73
N ALA A 217 -51.08 -1.13 -9.02
CA ALA A 217 -52.40 -1.79 -8.98
C ALA A 217 -53.06 -1.72 -7.60
N GLN A 218 -52.24 -1.76 -6.53
CA GLN A 218 -52.75 -1.68 -5.14
C GLN A 218 -52.70 -0.23 -4.60
N HIS A 219 -51.72 0.56 -5.03
CA HIS A 219 -51.53 1.96 -4.63
C HIS A 219 -51.40 2.87 -5.86
N PRO A 220 -52.52 3.29 -6.48
CA PRO A 220 -52.49 4.14 -7.68
C PRO A 220 -51.78 5.49 -7.49
N GLU A 221 -51.62 5.95 -6.25
CA GLU A 221 -50.89 7.14 -5.87
C GLU A 221 -49.36 6.92 -5.76
N ALA A 222 -48.88 5.70 -5.98
CA ALA A 222 -47.44 5.40 -5.91
C ALA A 222 -46.60 6.21 -6.93
N LEU A 223 -45.43 6.67 -6.51
CA LEU A 223 -44.48 7.38 -7.34
C LEU A 223 -43.08 6.89 -6.98
N TYR A 224 -42.36 6.38 -7.97
CA TYR A 224 -40.96 6.02 -7.83
C TYR A 224 -40.04 7.14 -8.34
N ILE A 225 -39.18 7.66 -7.47
CA ILE A 225 -38.22 8.73 -7.80
C ILE A 225 -36.84 8.13 -7.87
N VAL A 226 -36.15 8.35 -9.01
CA VAL A 226 -34.77 7.96 -9.26
C VAL A 226 -33.96 9.24 -9.41
N LEU A 227 -33.14 9.58 -8.39
CA LEU A 227 -32.33 10.79 -8.33
C LEU A 227 -30.86 10.46 -8.55
N GLY A 228 -30.27 11.01 -9.60
CA GLY A 228 -28.84 10.90 -9.84
C GLY A 228 -28.42 11.10 -11.29
N LYS A 229 -27.16 11.51 -11.45
CA LYS A 229 -26.50 11.56 -12.76
C LYS A 229 -25.98 10.18 -13.15
N THR A 230 -25.80 9.96 -14.44
CA THR A 230 -25.07 8.78 -14.93
C THR A 230 -23.63 8.82 -14.46
N HIS A 231 -23.11 7.66 -14.06
CA HIS A 231 -21.73 7.56 -13.56
C HIS A 231 -20.73 8.13 -14.60
N PRO A 232 -19.78 9.02 -14.23
CA PRO A 232 -18.91 9.71 -15.20
C PRO A 232 -18.12 8.78 -16.12
N GLY A 233 -17.73 7.60 -15.65
CA GLY A 233 -17.09 6.57 -16.47
C GLY A 233 -18.02 6.01 -17.53
N ILE A 234 -19.27 5.66 -17.15
CA ILE A 234 -20.29 5.15 -18.05
C ILE A 234 -20.70 6.21 -19.08
N LEU A 235 -20.88 7.46 -18.60
CA LEU A 235 -21.22 8.59 -19.47
C LEU A 235 -20.19 8.79 -20.60
N ARG A 236 -18.90 8.61 -20.32
CA ARG A 236 -17.82 8.73 -21.32
C ARG A 236 -17.79 7.59 -22.33
N GLU A 237 -18.15 6.39 -21.91
CA GLU A 237 -18.07 5.17 -22.74
C GLU A 237 -19.36 4.86 -23.48
N GLN A 238 -20.51 5.09 -22.85
CA GLN A 238 -21.83 4.63 -23.31
C GLN A 238 -22.89 5.76 -23.35
N GLY A 239 -22.53 6.99 -22.98
CA GLY A 239 -23.49 8.10 -22.90
C GLY A 239 -24.59 7.87 -21.85
N GLU A 240 -25.82 8.24 -22.19
CA GLU A 240 -27.01 8.09 -21.33
C GLU A 240 -27.80 6.79 -21.62
N GLU A 241 -27.22 5.82 -22.35
CA GLU A 241 -27.88 4.58 -22.78
C GLU A 241 -28.64 3.87 -21.64
N TYR A 242 -28.01 3.81 -20.44
CA TYR A 242 -28.67 3.15 -19.30
C TYR A 242 -29.91 3.89 -18.82
N ARG A 243 -29.90 5.22 -18.77
CA ARG A 243 -31.08 6.03 -18.41
C ARG A 243 -32.18 5.89 -19.44
N GLU A 244 -31.83 5.94 -20.72
CA GLU A 244 -32.77 5.77 -21.82
C GLU A 244 -33.42 4.37 -21.82
N HIS A 245 -32.62 3.33 -21.53
CA HIS A 245 -33.12 1.98 -21.31
C HIS A 245 -34.15 1.92 -20.17
N LEU A 246 -33.86 2.53 -19.03
CA LEU A 246 -34.80 2.58 -17.91
C LEU A 246 -36.10 3.32 -18.25
N MET A 247 -36.03 4.44 -18.98
CA MET A 247 -37.21 5.17 -19.46
C MET A 247 -38.02 4.36 -20.48
N ALA A 248 -37.37 3.62 -21.36
CA ALA A 248 -38.07 2.70 -22.27
C ALA A 248 -38.76 1.57 -21.50
N LEU A 249 -38.14 1.02 -20.46
CA LEU A 249 -38.71 -0.01 -19.61
C LEU A 249 -39.96 0.49 -18.87
N THR A 250 -40.00 1.74 -18.41
CA THR A 250 -41.21 2.30 -17.74
C THR A 250 -42.37 2.38 -18.69
N ARG A 251 -42.19 2.73 -19.99
CA ARG A 251 -43.19 2.73 -21.02
C ARG A 251 -43.68 1.31 -21.31
N GLN A 252 -42.76 0.36 -21.48
CA GLN A 252 -43.07 -1.04 -21.74
C GLN A 252 -43.93 -1.65 -20.63
N LYS A 253 -43.69 -1.25 -19.38
CA LYS A 253 -44.47 -1.72 -18.21
C LYS A 253 -45.73 -0.93 -17.94
N GLY A 254 -46.02 0.12 -18.69
CA GLY A 254 -47.19 0.96 -18.50
C GLY A 254 -47.17 1.79 -17.21
N VAL A 255 -45.99 2.09 -16.67
CA VAL A 255 -45.84 2.81 -15.39
C VAL A 255 -45.09 4.15 -15.54
N GLU A 256 -45.03 4.70 -16.75
CA GLU A 256 -44.31 5.95 -17.03
C GLU A 256 -44.78 7.13 -16.16
N GLN A 257 -46.07 7.24 -15.87
CA GLN A 257 -46.65 8.26 -15.02
C GLN A 257 -46.35 8.09 -13.53
N HIS A 258 -45.79 6.94 -13.16
CA HIS A 258 -45.45 6.55 -11.80
C HIS A 258 -43.92 6.55 -11.55
N VAL A 259 -43.12 7.00 -12.51
CA VAL A 259 -41.66 7.11 -12.36
C VAL A 259 -41.21 8.51 -12.71
N ARG A 260 -40.37 9.08 -11.85
CA ARG A 260 -39.71 10.38 -12.07
C ARG A 260 -38.18 10.23 -12.03
N PHE A 261 -37.52 10.48 -13.15
CA PHE A 261 -36.05 10.56 -13.22
C PHE A 261 -35.60 12.01 -12.99
N ILE A 262 -34.71 12.22 -12.03
CA ILE A 262 -34.10 13.53 -11.74
C ILE A 262 -32.63 13.43 -12.05
N ASN A 263 -32.19 14.00 -13.20
CA ASN A 263 -30.81 14.00 -13.67
C ASN A 263 -30.00 15.11 -12.99
N ALA A 264 -29.84 15.04 -11.67
CA ALA A 264 -29.12 16.00 -10.87
C ALA A 264 -28.20 15.31 -9.86
N PHE A 265 -27.16 16.01 -9.45
CA PHE A 265 -26.38 15.67 -8.25
C PHE A 265 -26.94 16.53 -7.11
N ALA A 266 -27.72 15.95 -6.24
CA ALA A 266 -28.28 16.65 -5.09
C ALA A 266 -27.19 16.91 -4.04
N ASP A 267 -27.27 18.04 -3.36
CA ASP A 267 -26.44 18.27 -2.18
C ASP A 267 -26.93 17.43 -0.98
N GLU A 268 -26.13 17.40 0.08
CA GLU A 268 -26.45 16.56 1.24
C GLU A 268 -27.74 16.96 1.94
N ALA A 269 -28.08 18.24 1.98
CA ALA A 269 -29.28 18.75 2.63
C ALA A 269 -30.54 18.38 1.82
N GLU A 270 -30.51 18.59 0.51
CA GLU A 270 -31.57 18.19 -0.40
C GLU A 270 -31.82 16.68 -0.36
N LEU A 271 -30.72 15.89 -0.42
CA LEU A 271 -30.81 14.44 -0.33
C LEU A 271 -31.40 13.98 0.98
N TRP A 272 -31.06 14.62 2.09
CA TRP A 272 -31.57 14.33 3.43
C TRP A 272 -33.07 14.59 3.51
N GLU A 273 -33.59 15.64 2.84
CA GLU A 273 -35.03 15.93 2.74
C GLU A 273 -35.78 14.84 1.97
N TYR A 274 -35.25 14.39 0.82
CA TYR A 274 -35.87 13.28 0.06
C TYR A 274 -35.96 12.00 0.89
N LEU A 275 -34.88 11.64 1.60
CA LEU A 275 -34.83 10.42 2.44
C LEU A 275 -35.83 10.46 3.60
N GLN A 276 -36.05 11.62 4.20
CA GLN A 276 -37.03 11.80 5.26
C GLN A 276 -38.46 11.79 4.71
N ALA A 277 -38.68 12.39 3.54
CA ALA A 277 -40.02 12.54 2.94
C ALA A 277 -40.52 11.26 2.28
N CYS A 278 -39.66 10.39 1.76
CA CYS A 278 -40.07 9.17 1.08
C CYS A 278 -40.79 8.17 2.03
N ASP A 279 -41.61 7.31 1.49
CA ASP A 279 -42.25 6.22 2.23
C ASP A 279 -41.28 5.02 2.32
N VAL A 280 -40.72 4.60 1.19
CA VAL A 280 -39.77 3.48 1.11
C VAL A 280 -38.53 3.90 0.33
N TYR A 281 -37.39 3.65 0.91
CA TYR A 281 -36.13 3.77 0.20
C TYR A 281 -35.70 2.41 -0.37
N VAL A 282 -35.57 2.31 -1.70
CA VAL A 282 -35.33 1.05 -2.40
C VAL A 282 -33.87 0.99 -2.87
N VAL A 283 -33.16 -0.09 -2.53
CA VAL A 283 -31.77 -0.34 -2.91
C VAL A 283 -31.65 -1.68 -3.64
N PRO A 284 -31.97 -1.73 -4.96
CA PRO A 284 -32.06 -2.99 -5.69
C PRO A 284 -30.71 -3.40 -6.32
N TYR A 285 -29.59 -3.16 -5.66
CA TYR A 285 -28.25 -3.40 -6.19
C TYR A 285 -28.05 -4.85 -6.59
N LEU A 286 -27.30 -5.08 -7.68
CA LEU A 286 -27.06 -6.41 -8.25
C LEU A 286 -25.72 -7.02 -7.80
N ASN A 287 -24.81 -6.22 -7.27
CA ASN A 287 -23.51 -6.68 -6.81
C ASN A 287 -23.60 -7.10 -5.33
N GLU A 288 -23.57 -8.41 -5.08
CA GLU A 288 -23.52 -8.98 -3.73
C GLU A 288 -22.28 -8.53 -2.96
N ALA A 289 -21.15 -8.39 -3.67
CA ALA A 289 -19.85 -8.12 -3.07
C ALA A 289 -19.64 -6.65 -2.64
N GLN A 290 -20.69 -5.85 -2.56
CA GLN A 290 -20.56 -4.48 -2.09
C GLN A 290 -20.42 -4.42 -0.57
N ILE A 291 -19.17 -4.21 -0.11
CA ILE A 291 -18.79 -4.26 1.31
C ILE A 291 -19.10 -2.95 2.06
N THR A 292 -19.33 -1.84 1.37
CA THR A 292 -19.68 -0.53 1.93
C THR A 292 -20.63 0.20 0.99
N SER A 293 -21.65 0.86 1.53
CA SER A 293 -22.59 1.69 0.79
C SER A 293 -22.94 2.95 1.57
N GLY A 294 -22.41 4.10 1.15
CA GLY A 294 -22.74 5.39 1.75
C GLY A 294 -24.21 5.77 1.58
N THR A 295 -24.82 5.44 0.43
CA THR A 295 -26.23 5.71 0.17
C THR A 295 -27.15 4.97 1.14
N LEU A 296 -26.83 3.71 1.46
CA LEU A 296 -27.55 2.90 2.43
C LEU A 296 -27.40 3.47 3.84
N SER A 297 -26.18 3.86 4.23
CA SER A 297 -25.92 4.48 5.53
C SER A 297 -26.71 5.77 5.71
N TYR A 298 -26.78 6.61 4.67
CA TYR A 298 -27.57 7.85 4.69
C TYR A 298 -29.05 7.57 4.86
N ALA A 299 -29.61 6.55 4.16
CA ALA A 299 -31.00 6.19 4.28
C ALA A 299 -31.37 5.69 5.70
N VAL A 300 -30.53 4.83 6.28
CA VAL A 300 -30.67 4.36 7.66
C VAL A 300 -30.59 5.55 8.63
N GLY A 301 -29.64 6.44 8.44
CA GLY A 301 -29.45 7.63 9.28
C GLY A 301 -30.61 8.62 9.23
N ALA A 302 -31.19 8.85 8.07
CA ALA A 302 -32.38 9.68 7.88
C ALA A 302 -33.64 9.02 8.43
N GLY A 303 -33.58 7.79 8.88
CA GLY A 303 -34.75 7.03 9.36
C GLY A 303 -35.69 6.68 8.21
N ALA A 304 -35.22 6.39 7.02
CA ALA A 304 -36.03 5.87 5.93
C ALA A 304 -36.44 4.42 6.19
N ALA A 305 -37.61 3.99 5.67
CA ALA A 305 -37.94 2.58 5.61
C ALA A 305 -37.19 1.95 4.44
N VAL A 306 -36.10 1.23 4.75
CA VAL A 306 -35.21 0.68 3.73
C VAL A 306 -35.65 -0.72 3.30
N VAL A 307 -35.71 -0.93 1.98
CA VAL A 307 -35.91 -2.24 1.33
C VAL A 307 -34.75 -2.46 0.37
N SER A 308 -33.94 -3.49 0.59
CA SER A 308 -32.68 -3.69 -0.11
C SER A 308 -32.47 -5.13 -0.57
N THR A 309 -31.72 -5.34 -1.64
CA THR A 309 -31.09 -6.63 -1.92
C THR A 309 -30.08 -7.00 -0.85
N PRO A 310 -29.78 -8.31 -0.63
CA PRO A 310 -28.93 -8.76 0.47
C PRO A 310 -27.44 -8.69 0.12
N PHE A 311 -26.96 -7.55 -0.40
CA PHE A 311 -25.52 -7.36 -0.55
C PHE A 311 -24.83 -7.21 0.81
N TRP A 312 -23.57 -7.50 0.91
CA TRP A 312 -22.85 -7.70 2.18
C TRP A 312 -23.09 -6.57 3.20
N HIS A 313 -22.93 -5.31 2.79
CA HIS A 313 -23.18 -4.20 3.73
C HIS A 313 -24.65 -4.09 4.15
N ALA A 314 -25.59 -4.43 3.25
CA ALA A 314 -27.00 -4.37 3.58
C ALA A 314 -27.40 -5.45 4.59
N GLN A 315 -26.84 -6.65 4.49
CA GLN A 315 -27.08 -7.72 5.47
C GLN A 315 -26.68 -7.27 6.88
N GLU A 316 -25.52 -6.65 7.02
CA GLU A 316 -25.00 -6.18 8.32
C GLU A 316 -25.74 -4.93 8.81
N LEU A 317 -25.89 -3.91 7.97
CA LEU A 317 -26.48 -2.63 8.38
C LEU A 317 -27.97 -2.71 8.70
N LEU A 318 -28.70 -3.62 8.01
CA LEU A 318 -30.15 -3.81 8.18
C LEU A 318 -30.52 -4.91 9.19
N GLU A 319 -29.55 -5.48 9.91
CA GLU A 319 -29.81 -6.39 11.05
C GLU A 319 -30.81 -5.75 12.05
N ASP A 320 -31.34 -6.56 12.98
CA ASP A 320 -32.25 -6.14 14.04
C ASP A 320 -33.55 -5.46 13.52
N LYS A 321 -33.99 -5.81 12.32
CA LYS A 321 -35.17 -5.22 11.67
C LYS A 321 -35.01 -3.70 11.45
N ARG A 322 -33.81 -3.24 11.08
CA ARG A 322 -33.55 -1.86 10.64
C ARG A 322 -33.93 -1.60 9.18
N GLY A 323 -34.24 -2.67 8.44
CA GLY A 323 -34.74 -2.68 7.07
C GLY A 323 -35.35 -4.03 6.72
N ARG A 324 -35.73 -4.17 5.46
CA ARG A 324 -36.24 -5.43 4.87
C ARG A 324 -35.30 -5.83 3.72
N LEU A 325 -35.07 -7.12 3.57
CA LEU A 325 -34.29 -7.67 2.47
C LEU A 325 -35.17 -8.43 1.49
N PHE A 326 -34.81 -8.38 0.20
CA PHE A 326 -35.44 -9.17 -0.87
C PHE A 326 -34.33 -9.73 -1.78
N ASP A 327 -34.61 -10.84 -2.47
CA ASP A 327 -33.62 -11.54 -3.28
C ASP A 327 -33.22 -10.75 -4.52
N PHE A 328 -31.99 -10.93 -4.98
CA PHE A 328 -31.49 -10.26 -6.19
C PHE A 328 -32.43 -10.50 -7.38
N ARG A 329 -32.75 -9.43 -8.08
CA ARG A 329 -33.63 -9.43 -9.28
C ARG A 329 -35.07 -9.94 -9.05
N ASN A 330 -35.51 -10.09 -7.81
CA ASN A 330 -36.86 -10.56 -7.48
C ASN A 330 -37.80 -9.38 -7.32
N SER A 331 -38.41 -8.95 -8.45
CA SER A 331 -39.38 -7.84 -8.49
C SER A 331 -40.68 -8.14 -7.75
N ASP A 332 -41.10 -9.42 -7.72
CA ASP A 332 -42.38 -9.82 -7.08
C ASP A 332 -42.23 -9.76 -5.56
N GLN A 333 -41.11 -10.25 -5.02
CA GLN A 333 -40.81 -10.13 -3.59
C GLN A 333 -40.67 -8.66 -3.17
N LEU A 334 -40.03 -7.83 -3.99
CA LEU A 334 -39.94 -6.39 -3.75
C LEU A 334 -41.33 -5.75 -3.71
N ALA A 335 -42.20 -6.04 -4.69
CA ALA A 335 -43.55 -5.53 -4.74
C ALA A 335 -44.36 -5.94 -3.50
N THR A 336 -44.28 -7.20 -3.09
CA THR A 336 -44.93 -7.72 -1.89
C THR A 336 -44.49 -6.94 -0.64
N ILE A 337 -43.19 -6.78 -0.42
CA ILE A 337 -42.66 -6.05 0.75
C ILE A 337 -43.07 -4.57 0.73
N VAL A 338 -43.04 -3.93 -0.46
CA VAL A 338 -43.45 -2.54 -0.59
C VAL A 338 -44.93 -2.38 -0.27
N ASN A 339 -45.81 -3.23 -0.82
CA ASN A 339 -47.26 -3.20 -0.54
C ASN A 339 -47.52 -3.42 0.96
N GLU A 340 -46.91 -4.44 1.58
CA GLU A 340 -47.04 -4.67 3.03
C GLU A 340 -46.69 -3.42 3.85
N LEU A 341 -45.59 -2.73 3.50
CA LEU A 341 -45.17 -1.53 4.23
C LEU A 341 -46.11 -0.34 4.00
N LEU A 342 -46.64 -0.19 2.80
CA LEU A 342 -47.61 0.88 2.47
C LEU A 342 -48.97 0.66 3.09
N ASP A 343 -49.37 -0.61 3.29
CA ASP A 343 -50.64 -1.00 3.95
C ASP A 343 -50.56 -0.97 5.48
N GLN A 344 -49.35 -1.08 6.03
CA GLN A 344 -49.11 -1.17 7.48
C GLN A 344 -48.25 0.01 8.00
N PRO A 345 -48.83 1.21 8.14
CA PRO A 345 -48.08 2.41 8.58
C PRO A 345 -47.34 2.23 9.92
N GLU A 346 -47.93 1.47 10.87
CA GLU A 346 -47.27 1.22 12.16
C GLU A 346 -46.01 0.34 12.03
N ALA A 347 -46.05 -0.67 11.18
CA ALA A 347 -44.89 -1.52 10.90
C ALA A 347 -43.77 -0.70 10.23
N MET A 348 -44.13 0.15 9.29
CA MET A 348 -43.21 1.07 8.63
C MET A 348 -42.58 2.07 9.63
N LEU A 349 -43.39 2.65 10.54
CA LEU A 349 -42.93 3.55 11.58
C LEU A 349 -41.95 2.86 12.55
N LYS A 350 -42.19 1.62 12.96
CA LYS A 350 -41.31 0.82 13.79
C LYS A 350 -39.95 0.59 13.09
N LEU A 351 -39.98 0.27 11.81
CA LEU A 351 -38.76 0.07 11.01
C LEU A 351 -37.96 1.37 10.88
N ARG A 352 -38.63 2.48 10.55
CA ARG A 352 -38.02 3.84 10.49
C ARG A 352 -37.39 4.26 11.82
N SER A 353 -38.08 4.01 12.93
CA SER A 353 -37.59 4.34 14.27
C SER A 353 -36.31 3.55 14.62
N LYS A 354 -36.27 2.25 14.31
CA LYS A 354 -35.08 1.43 14.53
C LYS A 354 -33.90 1.90 13.68
N ALA A 355 -34.12 2.16 12.40
CA ALA A 355 -33.10 2.72 11.51
C ALA A 355 -32.56 4.04 12.04
N HIS A 356 -33.41 4.99 12.39
CA HIS A 356 -33.03 6.27 12.93
C HIS A 356 -32.24 6.18 14.25
N ASN A 357 -32.70 5.32 15.19
CA ASN A 357 -32.02 5.17 16.47
C ASN A 357 -30.59 4.63 16.29
N TYR A 358 -30.39 3.72 15.37
CA TYR A 358 -29.05 3.25 15.00
C TYR A 358 -28.23 4.35 14.30
N GLY A 359 -28.86 5.07 13.37
CA GLY A 359 -28.22 6.15 12.62
C GLY A 359 -27.67 7.28 13.47
N LYS A 360 -28.17 7.47 14.70
CA LYS A 360 -27.62 8.47 15.63
C LYS A 360 -26.12 8.23 15.92
N PHE A 361 -25.69 6.96 15.93
CA PHE A 361 -24.28 6.60 16.18
C PHE A 361 -23.39 6.77 14.95
N LEU A 362 -23.99 6.88 13.75
CA LEU A 362 -23.28 7.03 12.49
C LEU A 362 -23.01 8.50 12.12
N ARG A 363 -23.48 9.48 12.90
CA ARG A 363 -23.29 10.90 12.59
C ARG A 363 -21.82 11.28 12.53
N TRP A 364 -21.45 12.13 11.56
CA TRP A 364 -20.05 12.50 11.30
C TRP A 364 -19.32 13.02 12.54
N HIS A 365 -19.99 13.79 13.42
CA HIS A 365 -19.35 14.27 14.64
C HIS A 365 -18.91 13.13 15.58
N LEU A 366 -19.66 12.03 15.64
CA LEU A 366 -19.32 10.83 16.44
C LEU A 366 -18.26 9.97 15.72
N VAL A 367 -18.45 9.76 14.42
CA VAL A 367 -17.50 9.02 13.58
C VAL A 367 -16.13 9.70 13.58
N GLY A 368 -16.09 11.03 13.35
CA GLY A 368 -14.85 11.81 13.43
C GLY A 368 -14.19 11.77 14.81
N LYS A 369 -14.97 11.70 15.88
CA LYS A 369 -14.45 11.52 17.25
C LYS A 369 -13.79 10.14 17.41
N GLN A 370 -14.38 9.08 16.86
CA GLN A 370 -13.77 7.73 16.86
C GLN A 370 -12.44 7.73 16.10
N TYR A 371 -12.41 8.30 14.89
CA TYR A 371 -11.17 8.46 14.11
C TYR A 371 -10.12 9.26 14.87
N LEU A 372 -10.50 10.38 15.47
CA LEU A 372 -9.57 11.23 16.22
C LEU A 372 -8.98 10.51 17.45
N ASN A 373 -9.78 9.73 18.16
CA ASN A 373 -9.30 8.90 19.28
C ASN A 373 -8.29 7.86 18.79
N LEU A 374 -8.58 7.18 17.67
CA LEU A 374 -7.65 6.24 17.05
C LEU A 374 -6.33 6.93 16.65
N PHE A 375 -6.40 8.11 16.02
CA PHE A 375 -5.23 8.88 15.60
C PHE A 375 -4.33 9.27 16.78
N ARG A 376 -4.92 9.73 17.89
CA ARG A 376 -4.19 10.06 19.10
C ARG A 376 -3.47 8.86 19.71
N GLN A 377 -4.12 7.71 19.75
CA GLN A 377 -3.51 6.47 20.24
C GLN A 377 -2.30 6.08 19.40
N ILE A 378 -2.40 6.20 18.06
CA ILE A 378 -1.33 5.85 17.13
C ILE A 378 -0.15 6.81 17.25
N VAL A 379 -0.40 8.13 17.30
CA VAL A 379 0.67 9.13 17.47
C VAL A 379 1.36 8.96 18.82
N ALA A 380 0.61 8.82 19.92
CA ALA A 380 1.19 8.61 21.23
C ALA A 380 2.04 7.33 21.30
N ALA A 381 1.57 6.22 20.71
CA ALA A 381 2.33 4.98 20.64
C ALA A 381 3.60 5.11 19.79
N ASN A 382 3.53 5.87 18.68
CA ASN A 382 4.68 6.14 17.82
C ASN A 382 5.73 7.03 18.50
N ASP A 383 5.29 8.05 19.24
CA ASP A 383 6.18 8.94 20.00
C ASP A 383 6.84 8.19 21.14
N ALA A 384 6.10 7.33 21.86
CA ALA A 384 6.66 6.46 22.90
C ALA A 384 7.69 5.47 22.32
N ALA A 385 7.45 4.93 21.12
CA ALA A 385 8.40 4.06 20.42
C ALA A 385 9.66 4.82 19.99
N LYS A 386 9.51 6.03 19.44
CA LYS A 386 10.63 6.92 19.09
C LYS A 386 11.46 7.27 20.35
N MET A 387 10.83 7.66 21.44
CA MET A 387 11.54 7.95 22.71
C MET A 387 12.32 6.75 23.26
N LYS A 388 11.80 5.54 23.09
CA LYS A 388 12.54 4.30 23.43
C LYS A 388 13.69 4.04 22.47
N GLN A 389 13.49 4.28 21.19
CA GLN A 389 14.48 4.08 20.14
C GLN A 389 15.61 5.11 20.24
N ASP A 390 15.30 6.39 20.48
CA ASP A 390 16.28 7.47 20.70
C ASP A 390 17.14 7.25 21.94
N LYS A 391 16.60 6.58 22.97
CA LYS A 391 17.39 6.15 24.16
C LYS A 391 18.23 4.89 23.92
N ALA A 392 17.93 4.13 22.88
CA ALA A 392 18.55 2.83 22.60
C ALA A 392 19.56 2.86 21.43
N LEU A 393 19.54 3.89 20.59
CA LEU A 393 20.49 4.00 19.48
C LEU A 393 21.78 4.64 19.97
N PRO A 394 22.95 3.97 19.74
CA PRO A 394 24.23 4.60 19.96
C PRO A 394 24.39 5.83 19.07
N GLU A 395 25.07 6.86 19.58
CA GLU A 395 25.44 8.03 18.80
C GLU A 395 26.61 7.65 17.86
N TYR A 396 26.31 7.39 16.60
CA TYR A 396 27.34 7.13 15.59
C TYR A 396 27.82 8.43 14.94
N PRO A 397 29.11 8.52 14.57
CA PRO A 397 29.64 9.69 13.89
C PRO A 397 28.96 9.89 12.52
N PRO A 398 28.84 11.16 12.06
CA PRO A 398 28.22 11.44 10.77
C PRO A 398 28.98 10.78 9.61
N LEU A 399 28.25 10.28 8.61
CA LEU A 399 28.81 9.67 7.41
C LEU A 399 29.77 10.64 6.69
N LYS A 400 31.02 10.24 6.54
CA LYS A 400 32.07 10.97 5.82
C LYS A 400 32.45 10.24 4.53
N LEU A 401 32.16 10.84 3.37
CA LEU A 401 32.48 10.25 2.06
C LEU A 401 33.83 10.74 1.50
N GLN A 402 34.69 11.34 2.34
CA GLN A 402 35.95 11.94 1.86
C GLN A 402 36.91 10.91 1.25
N HIS A 403 37.02 9.74 1.87
CA HIS A 403 37.85 8.66 1.34
C HIS A 403 37.33 8.15 -0.01
N LEU A 404 36.02 7.90 -0.10
CA LEU A 404 35.36 7.51 -1.37
C LEU A 404 35.64 8.54 -2.47
N LYS A 405 35.59 9.86 -2.13
CA LYS A 405 35.89 10.93 -3.08
C LYS A 405 37.38 10.90 -3.55
N HIS A 406 38.29 10.60 -2.66
CA HIS A 406 39.71 10.52 -3.00
C HIS A 406 40.05 9.34 -3.93
N LEU A 407 39.33 8.22 -3.77
CA LEU A 407 39.51 7.04 -4.62
C LEU A 407 38.77 7.16 -5.97
N THR A 408 37.87 8.10 -6.12
CA THR A 408 37.02 8.25 -7.33
C THR A 408 37.67 9.25 -8.30
N ASP A 409 37.89 8.83 -9.52
CA ASP A 409 38.29 9.70 -10.63
C ASP A 409 37.18 9.77 -11.74
N ASP A 410 37.57 10.02 -12.99
CA ASP A 410 36.65 10.13 -14.11
C ASP A 410 36.27 8.76 -14.72
N THR A 411 36.95 7.68 -14.36
CA THR A 411 36.69 6.31 -14.80
C THR A 411 35.80 5.58 -13.82
N SER A 412 36.22 5.45 -12.56
CA SER A 412 35.46 4.80 -11.50
C SER A 412 36.13 5.02 -10.13
N ILE A 413 35.96 4.07 -9.20
CA ILE A 413 36.68 3.97 -7.95
C ILE A 413 37.94 3.10 -8.12
N LEU A 414 39.08 3.59 -7.69
CA LEU A 414 40.33 2.80 -7.62
C LEU A 414 40.22 1.71 -6.56
N GLN A 415 40.70 0.50 -6.86
CA GLN A 415 40.52 -0.68 -5.99
C GLN A 415 41.21 -0.52 -4.63
N HIS A 416 42.39 0.05 -4.60
CA HIS A 416 43.23 0.08 -3.41
C HIS A 416 43.79 1.45 -3.08
N ALA A 417 44.09 1.64 -1.81
CA ALA A 417 44.83 2.78 -1.30
C ALA A 417 45.92 2.29 -0.35
N LYS A 418 47.05 2.97 -0.36
CA LYS A 418 48.05 2.82 0.70
C LYS A 418 47.83 3.95 1.72
N TYR A 419 47.33 3.59 2.90
CA TYR A 419 46.74 4.53 3.87
C TYR A 419 45.58 5.32 3.24
N GLY A 420 45.70 6.60 3.01
CA GLY A 420 44.71 7.42 2.30
C GLY A 420 45.06 7.78 0.86
N ILE A 421 46.17 7.25 0.33
CA ILE A 421 46.71 7.57 -1.01
C ILE A 421 46.24 6.51 -2.01
N PRO A 422 45.47 6.87 -3.07
CA PRO A 422 45.04 5.93 -4.08
C PRO A 422 46.19 5.20 -4.78
N ASN A 423 46.10 3.88 -4.85
CA ASN A 423 47.10 3.05 -5.54
C ASN A 423 46.66 2.82 -7.00
N ARG A 424 47.31 3.55 -7.92
CA ARG A 424 46.97 3.48 -9.35
C ARG A 424 47.47 2.21 -10.05
N PHE A 425 48.35 1.45 -9.44
CA PHE A 425 48.85 0.19 -10.02
C PHE A 425 47.76 -0.88 -10.10
N GLU A 426 46.77 -0.84 -9.18
CA GLU A 426 45.71 -1.84 -9.11
C GLU A 426 44.51 -1.54 -10.06
N GLY A 427 44.36 -0.32 -10.55
CA GLY A 427 43.29 0.05 -11.47
C GLY A 427 41.90 0.00 -10.85
N TYR A 428 40.95 -0.52 -11.61
CA TYR A 428 39.51 -0.52 -11.26
C TYR A 428 38.92 -1.93 -11.32
N CYS A 429 37.84 -2.17 -10.56
CA CYS A 429 37.06 -3.38 -10.72
C CYS A 429 35.56 -3.13 -10.63
N LEU A 430 34.80 -3.98 -11.28
CA LEU A 430 33.33 -3.95 -11.29
C LEU A 430 32.75 -4.13 -9.90
N ASP A 431 33.31 -5.04 -9.12
CA ASP A 431 32.87 -5.40 -7.77
C ASP A 431 32.86 -4.18 -6.82
N ASP A 432 33.96 -3.43 -6.76
CA ASP A 432 34.05 -2.21 -5.96
C ASP A 432 33.16 -1.10 -6.48
N THR A 433 33.10 -0.95 -7.81
CA THR A 433 32.22 0.04 -8.46
C THR A 433 30.74 -0.22 -8.14
N ALA A 434 30.30 -1.47 -8.15
CA ALA A 434 28.95 -1.85 -7.81
C ALA A 434 28.59 -1.46 -6.36
N ARG A 435 29.50 -1.74 -5.40
CA ARG A 435 29.32 -1.32 -3.99
C ARG A 435 29.35 0.19 -3.82
N ALA A 436 30.22 0.88 -4.54
CA ALA A 436 30.32 2.34 -4.52
C ALA A 436 29.04 3.00 -5.08
N LEU A 437 28.45 2.44 -6.14
CA LEU A 437 27.16 2.90 -6.69
C LEU A 437 26.04 2.78 -5.65
N ILE A 438 25.90 1.63 -4.98
CA ILE A 438 24.92 1.44 -3.89
C ILE A 438 25.14 2.50 -2.79
N ALA A 439 26.38 2.68 -2.34
CA ALA A 439 26.70 3.62 -1.26
C ALA A 439 26.34 5.08 -1.62
N VAL A 440 26.60 5.51 -2.85
CA VAL A 440 26.27 6.88 -3.33
C VAL A 440 24.78 7.07 -3.52
N VAL A 441 24.07 6.09 -4.10
CA VAL A 441 22.60 6.14 -4.25
C VAL A 441 21.93 6.13 -2.87
N MET A 442 22.38 5.29 -1.94
CA MET A 442 21.90 5.23 -0.56
C MET A 442 22.14 6.55 0.18
N GLY A 443 23.34 7.12 0.09
CA GLY A 443 23.69 8.39 0.74
C GLY A 443 22.94 9.61 0.20
N SER A 444 22.30 9.48 -0.96
CA SER A 444 21.48 10.54 -1.56
C SER A 444 20.00 10.50 -1.13
N ARG A 445 19.55 9.44 -0.45
CA ARG A 445 18.14 9.28 -0.01
C ARG A 445 17.80 10.28 1.10
N GLY A 446 16.64 10.93 0.96
CA GLY A 446 16.10 11.83 1.99
C GLY A 446 16.88 13.12 2.23
N LYS A 447 17.90 13.44 1.43
CA LYS A 447 18.74 14.65 1.54
C LYS A 447 18.81 15.38 0.20
N LYS A 448 19.16 16.69 0.25
CA LYS A 448 19.46 17.43 -0.97
C LYS A 448 20.71 16.83 -1.62
N VAL A 449 20.55 16.23 -2.80
CA VAL A 449 21.62 15.54 -3.53
C VAL A 449 22.69 16.54 -3.96
N SER A 450 23.93 16.35 -3.52
CA SER A 450 25.02 17.22 -3.90
C SER A 450 25.48 16.96 -5.35
N LYS A 451 26.14 17.96 -5.96
CA LYS A 451 26.72 17.82 -7.31
C LYS A 451 27.69 16.62 -7.40
N TRP A 452 28.42 16.34 -6.32
CA TRP A 452 29.35 15.21 -6.29
C TRP A 452 28.60 13.86 -6.35
N HIS A 453 27.52 13.66 -5.56
CA HIS A 453 26.75 12.42 -5.61
C HIS A 453 26.23 12.15 -7.03
N LYS A 454 25.74 13.19 -7.71
CA LYS A 454 25.28 13.06 -9.10
C LYS A 454 26.39 12.61 -10.05
N LYS A 455 27.55 13.27 -9.94
CA LYS A 455 28.71 12.95 -10.78
C LYS A 455 29.18 11.51 -10.50
N ALA A 456 29.38 11.15 -9.23
CA ALA A 456 29.90 9.83 -8.84
C ALA A 456 28.94 8.69 -9.26
N ALA A 457 27.61 8.83 -9.01
CA ALA A 457 26.65 7.83 -9.41
C ALA A 457 26.63 7.63 -10.94
N ASN A 458 26.70 8.72 -11.71
CA ASN A 458 26.79 8.64 -13.18
C ASN A 458 28.10 7.98 -13.63
N THR A 459 29.24 8.33 -13.03
CA THR A 459 30.55 7.72 -13.34
C THR A 459 30.53 6.22 -13.07
N TYR A 460 30.02 5.79 -11.91
CA TYR A 460 29.96 4.37 -11.57
C TYR A 460 29.02 3.58 -12.47
N LEU A 461 27.83 4.12 -12.79
CA LEU A 461 26.91 3.46 -13.70
C LEU A 461 27.48 3.37 -15.12
N SER A 462 28.16 4.42 -15.58
CA SER A 462 28.86 4.43 -16.88
C SER A 462 29.96 3.36 -16.95
N TYR A 463 30.72 3.18 -15.86
CA TYR A 463 31.72 2.12 -15.78
C TYR A 463 31.10 0.72 -15.80
N ILE A 464 30.00 0.49 -15.03
CA ILE A 464 29.25 -0.78 -15.06
C ILE A 464 28.76 -1.09 -16.48
N HIS A 465 28.22 -0.08 -17.18
CA HIS A 465 27.81 -0.22 -18.58
C HIS A 465 28.98 -0.59 -19.48
N HIS A 466 30.14 0.05 -19.29
CA HIS A 466 31.35 -0.23 -20.09
C HIS A 466 31.91 -1.64 -19.85
N CYS A 467 31.73 -2.17 -18.64
CA CYS A 467 32.10 -3.55 -18.31
C CYS A 467 31.19 -4.60 -18.96
N GLN A 468 29.98 -4.24 -19.39
CA GLN A 468 29.01 -5.20 -19.92
C GLN A 468 29.33 -5.62 -21.36
N ASN A 469 29.53 -6.91 -21.56
CA ASN A 469 29.71 -7.53 -22.86
C ASN A 469 28.40 -7.54 -23.69
N GLU A 470 28.50 -7.78 -24.99
CA GLU A 470 27.34 -7.87 -25.88
C GLU A 470 26.36 -8.97 -25.47
N ASP A 471 26.88 -10.08 -24.95
CA ASP A 471 26.10 -11.23 -24.52
C ASP A 471 25.45 -11.06 -23.13
N GLY A 472 25.68 -9.93 -22.44
CA GLY A 472 25.12 -9.61 -21.13
C GLY A 472 25.98 -10.03 -19.93
N THR A 473 27.12 -10.71 -20.14
CA THR A 473 28.14 -10.93 -19.10
C THR A 473 28.88 -9.63 -18.79
N PHE A 474 29.72 -9.63 -17.75
CA PHE A 474 30.52 -8.47 -17.39
C PHE A 474 31.99 -8.85 -17.30
N ARG A 475 32.88 -7.93 -17.67
CA ARG A 475 34.32 -7.92 -17.32
C ARG A 475 34.47 -7.37 -15.91
N ASN A 476 35.48 -7.79 -15.18
CA ASN A 476 35.66 -7.35 -13.80
C ASN A 476 36.80 -6.34 -13.65
N PHE A 477 37.98 -6.62 -14.23
CA PHE A 477 39.19 -5.87 -13.96
C PHE A 477 39.60 -4.97 -15.12
N MET A 478 39.98 -3.75 -14.77
CA MET A 478 40.53 -2.77 -15.72
C MET A 478 41.80 -2.13 -15.12
N SER A 479 42.85 -2.10 -15.90
CA SER A 479 44.09 -1.38 -15.53
C SER A 479 43.90 0.14 -15.45
N TYR A 480 44.85 0.86 -14.85
CA TYR A 480 44.71 2.32 -14.73
C TYR A 480 44.77 3.04 -16.09
N ASP A 481 45.43 2.47 -17.10
CA ASP A 481 45.43 2.94 -18.49
C ASP A 481 44.21 2.49 -19.30
N ARG A 482 43.16 2.00 -18.61
CA ARG A 482 41.82 1.68 -19.13
C ARG A 482 41.79 0.50 -20.11
N GLN A 483 42.66 -0.49 -19.91
CA GLN A 483 42.60 -1.75 -20.64
C GLN A 483 41.92 -2.81 -19.78
N PHE A 484 40.97 -3.55 -20.34
CA PHE A 484 40.39 -4.69 -19.63
C PHE A 484 41.43 -5.81 -19.49
N LEU A 485 41.50 -6.40 -18.29
CA LEU A 485 42.42 -7.48 -17.95
C LEU A 485 41.78 -8.87 -18.04
N ASP A 486 40.48 -8.93 -18.24
CA ASP A 486 39.71 -10.15 -18.39
C ASP A 486 38.66 -9.99 -19.49
N GLU A 487 38.28 -11.11 -20.13
CA GLU A 487 37.18 -11.14 -21.12
C GLU A 487 35.82 -11.30 -20.45
N THR A 488 35.80 -12.05 -19.34
CA THR A 488 34.59 -12.28 -18.52
C THR A 488 35.02 -12.36 -17.06
N GLY A 489 34.39 -11.57 -16.21
CA GLY A 489 34.65 -11.53 -14.78
C GLY A 489 34.06 -12.71 -14.03
N SER A 490 34.25 -12.72 -12.71
CA SER A 490 33.67 -13.75 -11.84
C SER A 490 32.14 -13.67 -11.76
N GLU A 491 31.50 -14.80 -11.45
CA GLU A 491 30.06 -14.81 -11.17
C GLU A 491 29.70 -13.87 -10.02
N ASP A 492 30.54 -13.73 -9.01
CA ASP A 492 30.31 -12.84 -7.87
C ASP A 492 30.28 -11.37 -8.28
N SER A 493 31.17 -10.92 -9.17
CA SER A 493 31.15 -9.56 -9.71
C SER A 493 29.88 -9.31 -10.54
N PHE A 494 29.42 -10.31 -11.28
CA PHE A 494 28.16 -10.29 -12.00
C PHE A 494 26.96 -10.10 -11.04
N GLY A 495 26.87 -10.92 -9.99
CA GLY A 495 25.80 -10.83 -8.99
C GLY A 495 25.78 -9.46 -8.28
N ARG A 496 26.95 -8.92 -7.94
CA ARG A 496 27.07 -7.58 -7.31
C ARG A 496 26.65 -6.46 -8.27
N ALA A 497 26.98 -6.57 -9.55
CA ALA A 497 26.51 -5.63 -10.55
C ALA A 497 24.98 -5.63 -10.62
N LEU A 498 24.33 -6.81 -10.67
CA LEU A 498 22.88 -6.91 -10.62
C LEU A 498 22.27 -6.31 -9.35
N TRP A 499 22.88 -6.55 -8.17
CA TRP A 499 22.44 -5.91 -6.94
C TRP A 499 22.48 -4.39 -7.03
N ALA A 500 23.60 -3.82 -7.50
CA ALA A 500 23.76 -2.38 -7.65
C ALA A 500 22.76 -1.77 -8.65
N LEU A 501 22.58 -2.43 -9.78
CA LEU A 501 21.62 -2.02 -10.81
C LEU A 501 20.18 -2.06 -10.28
N GLY A 502 19.76 -3.17 -9.64
CA GLY A 502 18.45 -3.29 -9.02
C GLY A 502 18.20 -2.22 -7.96
N PHE A 503 19.21 -1.96 -7.09
CA PHE A 503 19.15 -0.91 -6.07
C PHE A 503 19.00 0.48 -6.71
N THR A 504 19.72 0.76 -7.78
CA THR A 504 19.63 2.02 -8.53
C THR A 504 18.25 2.17 -9.19
N ILE A 505 17.71 1.11 -9.80
CA ILE A 505 16.36 1.09 -10.38
C ILE A 505 15.32 1.45 -9.32
N ALA A 506 15.44 0.90 -8.11
CA ALA A 506 14.49 1.16 -7.03
C ALA A 506 14.57 2.57 -6.46
N TYR A 507 15.76 3.09 -6.25
CA TYR A 507 15.96 4.23 -5.37
C TYR A 507 16.62 5.46 -6.01
N ASP A 508 17.04 5.40 -7.26
CA ASP A 508 17.59 6.59 -7.91
C ASP A 508 16.53 7.65 -8.16
N THR A 509 16.84 8.86 -7.76
CA THR A 509 16.01 10.07 -7.97
C THR A 509 16.60 11.02 -9.00
N GLN A 510 17.72 10.65 -9.64
CA GLN A 510 18.54 11.51 -10.50
C GLN A 510 18.34 11.24 -11.99
N GLY A 511 17.59 10.17 -12.35
CA GLY A 511 17.31 9.79 -13.74
C GLY A 511 18.19 8.64 -14.25
N LEU A 512 18.97 7.97 -13.38
CA LEU A 512 19.81 6.83 -13.74
C LEU A 512 19.05 5.50 -13.78
N ASN A 513 17.81 5.47 -13.34
CA ASN A 513 17.00 4.25 -13.32
C ASN A 513 16.74 3.67 -14.72
N ALA A 514 16.58 4.49 -15.75
CA ALA A 514 16.35 4.01 -17.12
C ALA A 514 17.58 3.30 -17.71
N PRO A 515 18.80 3.90 -17.71
CA PRO A 515 19.99 3.19 -18.17
C PRO A 515 20.33 1.98 -17.28
N ALA A 516 20.14 2.06 -15.95
CA ALA A 516 20.32 0.90 -15.09
C ALA A 516 19.37 -0.26 -15.45
N LEU A 517 18.13 0.05 -15.84
CA LEU A 517 17.14 -0.92 -16.29
C LEU A 517 17.57 -1.64 -17.57
N GLU A 518 18.14 -0.92 -18.53
CA GLU A 518 18.65 -1.49 -19.79
C GLU A 518 19.78 -2.48 -19.53
N ILE A 519 20.79 -2.07 -18.76
CA ILE A 519 21.95 -2.90 -18.39
C ILE A 519 21.47 -4.15 -17.63
N PHE A 520 20.55 -3.97 -16.65
CA PHE A 520 20.00 -5.05 -15.86
C PHE A 520 19.29 -6.09 -16.73
N LYS A 521 18.39 -5.66 -17.61
CA LYS A 521 17.63 -6.56 -18.50
C LYS A 521 18.53 -7.35 -19.45
N LYS A 522 19.59 -6.73 -19.97
CA LYS A 522 20.56 -7.40 -20.83
C LYS A 522 21.31 -8.52 -20.11
N ALA A 523 21.52 -8.41 -18.80
CA ALA A 523 22.20 -9.42 -17.99
C ALA A 523 21.30 -10.61 -17.61
N LEU A 524 19.97 -10.44 -17.55
CA LEU A 524 19.04 -11.46 -17.01
C LEU A 524 19.19 -12.86 -17.63
N PRO A 525 19.37 -13.02 -18.96
CA PRO A 525 19.48 -14.36 -19.57
C PRO A 525 20.67 -15.19 -19.03
N LYS A 526 21.67 -14.53 -18.44
CA LYS A 526 22.85 -15.23 -17.89
C LYS A 526 22.62 -15.82 -16.52
N LEU A 527 21.54 -15.47 -15.82
CA LEU A 527 21.22 -15.96 -14.48
C LEU A 527 20.97 -17.45 -14.41
N GLU A 528 20.51 -18.06 -15.48
CA GLU A 528 20.26 -19.51 -15.51
C GLU A 528 21.56 -20.31 -15.32
N GLY A 529 22.69 -19.83 -15.86
CA GLY A 529 23.99 -20.50 -15.85
C GLY A 529 24.82 -20.27 -14.59
N ILE A 530 24.44 -19.38 -13.68
CA ILE A 530 25.26 -19.04 -12.51
C ILE A 530 25.24 -20.20 -11.49
N ALA A 531 26.42 -20.59 -11.03
CA ALA A 531 26.62 -21.68 -10.06
C ALA A 531 27.00 -21.19 -8.66
N SER A 532 27.75 -20.08 -8.54
CA SER A 532 28.19 -19.53 -7.24
C SER A 532 27.02 -19.20 -6.33
N PRO A 533 26.94 -19.76 -5.11
CA PRO A 533 25.87 -19.43 -4.15
C PRO A 533 25.80 -17.94 -3.82
N ARG A 534 26.95 -17.27 -3.75
CA ARG A 534 27.02 -15.83 -3.46
C ARG A 534 26.48 -15.01 -4.63
N SER A 535 26.82 -15.40 -5.86
CA SER A 535 26.26 -14.75 -7.04
C SER A 535 24.75 -14.91 -7.15
N VAL A 536 24.23 -16.11 -6.85
CA VAL A 536 22.79 -16.36 -6.74
C VAL A 536 22.15 -15.44 -5.69
N ALA A 537 22.78 -15.32 -4.52
CA ALA A 537 22.26 -14.46 -3.45
C ALA A 537 22.28 -12.98 -3.84
N PHE A 538 23.38 -12.46 -4.39
CA PHE A 538 23.44 -11.07 -4.88
C PHE A 538 22.42 -10.80 -5.99
N SER A 539 22.22 -11.77 -6.88
CA SER A 539 21.21 -11.66 -7.94
C SER A 539 19.79 -11.60 -7.37
N ILE A 540 19.46 -12.39 -6.34
CA ILE A 540 18.18 -12.28 -5.60
C ILE A 540 18.02 -10.87 -5.02
N LEU A 541 19.06 -10.27 -4.44
CA LEU A 541 19.00 -8.88 -3.96
C LEU A 541 18.73 -7.90 -5.10
N GLY A 542 19.37 -8.08 -6.24
CA GLY A 542 19.11 -7.25 -7.44
C GLY A 542 17.67 -7.35 -7.92
N ILE A 543 17.13 -8.56 -8.06
CA ILE A 543 15.75 -8.83 -8.45
C ILE A 543 14.77 -8.28 -7.40
N TYR A 544 15.07 -8.45 -6.10
CA TYR A 544 14.25 -7.90 -5.03
C TYR A 544 14.07 -6.38 -5.17
N TYR A 545 15.17 -5.64 -5.35
CA TYR A 545 15.09 -4.19 -5.52
C TYR A 545 14.41 -3.79 -6.83
N PHE A 546 14.61 -4.54 -7.90
CA PHE A 546 13.85 -4.34 -9.14
C PHE A 546 12.34 -4.50 -8.89
N LEU A 547 11.93 -5.58 -8.24
CA LEU A 547 10.52 -5.86 -7.93
C LEU A 547 9.89 -4.85 -6.97
N LYS A 548 10.67 -4.18 -6.13
CA LYS A 548 10.16 -3.03 -5.37
C LYS A 548 9.69 -1.88 -6.27
N ARG A 549 10.26 -1.74 -7.43
CA ARG A 549 9.87 -0.74 -8.44
C ARG A 549 8.81 -1.26 -9.38
N TYR A 550 8.91 -2.53 -9.76
CA TYR A 550 8.05 -3.21 -10.73
C TYR A 550 7.51 -4.51 -10.13
N PRO A 551 6.60 -4.44 -9.15
CA PRO A 551 6.15 -5.60 -8.37
C PRO A 551 5.33 -6.61 -9.18
N GLN A 552 4.96 -6.26 -10.41
CA GLN A 552 4.12 -7.06 -11.31
C GLN A 552 4.92 -7.87 -12.33
N ASP A 553 6.23 -7.82 -12.30
CA ASP A 553 7.05 -8.56 -13.28
C ASP A 553 7.05 -10.05 -12.92
N GLU A 554 6.10 -10.80 -13.51
CA GLU A 554 5.90 -12.23 -13.26
C GLU A 554 7.14 -13.06 -13.64
N HIS A 555 7.87 -12.64 -14.68
CA HIS A 555 9.10 -13.30 -15.07
C HIS A 555 10.15 -13.23 -13.96
N LEU A 556 10.36 -12.04 -13.39
CA LEU A 556 11.32 -11.86 -12.31
C LEU A 556 10.86 -12.44 -10.97
N LEU A 557 9.55 -12.50 -10.71
CA LEU A 557 9.01 -13.25 -9.56
C LEU A 557 9.30 -14.75 -9.71
N SER A 558 9.07 -15.32 -10.90
CA SER A 558 9.39 -16.72 -11.19
C SER A 558 10.90 -16.99 -11.06
N LEU A 559 11.73 -16.13 -11.62
CA LEU A 559 13.19 -16.24 -11.55
C LEU A 559 13.70 -16.17 -10.09
N MET A 560 13.17 -15.23 -9.29
CA MET A 560 13.47 -15.16 -7.86
C MET A 560 13.10 -16.45 -7.14
N HIS A 561 11.93 -17.03 -7.44
CA HIS A 561 11.51 -18.30 -6.87
C HIS A 561 12.48 -19.43 -7.21
N GLN A 562 12.94 -19.52 -8.47
CA GLN A 562 13.92 -20.51 -8.91
C GLN A 562 15.27 -20.35 -8.19
N LEU A 563 15.82 -19.13 -8.15
CA LEU A 563 17.09 -18.84 -7.48
C LEU A 563 17.02 -19.12 -5.97
N ARG A 564 15.91 -18.75 -5.32
CA ARG A 564 15.64 -19.12 -3.92
C ARG A 564 15.63 -20.63 -3.72
N GLY A 565 14.93 -21.35 -4.60
CA GLY A 565 14.89 -22.83 -4.56
C GLY A 565 16.28 -23.46 -4.66
N ARG A 566 17.18 -22.89 -5.48
CA ARG A 566 18.59 -23.34 -5.59
C ARG A 566 19.34 -23.16 -4.27
N LEU A 567 19.21 -22.00 -3.60
CA LEU A 567 19.84 -21.79 -2.29
C LEU A 567 19.26 -22.74 -1.22
N CYS A 568 17.94 -22.89 -1.17
CA CYS A 568 17.31 -23.83 -0.24
C CYS A 568 17.73 -25.29 -0.50
N GLY A 569 17.83 -25.70 -1.77
CA GLY A 569 18.31 -27.02 -2.17
C GLY A 569 19.77 -27.25 -1.74
N LEU A 570 20.63 -26.26 -1.93
CA LEU A 570 22.03 -26.31 -1.49
C LEU A 570 22.11 -26.47 0.04
N TYR A 571 21.36 -25.66 0.81
CA TYR A 571 21.30 -25.78 2.26
C TYR A 571 20.89 -27.20 2.69
N LYS A 572 19.81 -27.74 2.12
CA LYS A 572 19.33 -29.10 2.43
C LYS A 572 20.37 -30.19 2.15
N SER A 573 21.17 -30.03 1.08
CA SER A 573 22.19 -30.99 0.70
C SER A 573 23.44 -30.97 1.59
N LYS A 574 23.71 -29.85 2.28
CA LYS A 574 24.90 -29.63 3.10
C LYS A 574 24.63 -29.62 4.59
N ARG A 575 23.38 -29.43 4.98
CA ARG A 575 22.96 -29.29 6.38
C ARG A 575 23.16 -30.62 7.15
N GLU A 576 23.82 -30.53 8.29
CA GLU A 576 23.92 -31.56 9.33
C GLU A 576 23.57 -30.93 10.70
N ASP A 577 23.36 -31.74 11.73
CA ASP A 577 22.95 -31.21 13.05
C ASP A 577 23.98 -30.25 13.66
N ALA A 578 25.27 -30.52 13.46
CA ALA A 578 26.36 -29.65 13.92
C ALA A 578 26.80 -28.62 12.88
N TRP A 579 26.28 -28.67 11.64
CA TRP A 579 26.67 -27.79 10.54
C TRP A 579 25.46 -27.31 9.74
N ARG A 580 24.91 -26.17 10.12
CA ARG A 580 23.64 -25.64 9.57
C ARG A 580 23.95 -24.55 8.54
N TRP A 581 24.68 -24.93 7.48
CA TRP A 581 25.17 -24.01 6.48
C TRP A 581 25.00 -24.53 5.05
N PHE A 582 25.13 -23.63 4.07
CA PHE A 582 24.97 -23.89 2.63
C PHE A 582 26.16 -24.59 1.99
N GLU A 583 27.36 -24.45 2.57
CA GLU A 583 28.63 -24.92 2.02
C GLU A 583 29.42 -25.65 3.12
N ASP A 584 30.45 -26.43 2.76
CA ASP A 584 31.34 -27.08 3.74
C ASP A 584 32.38 -26.13 4.33
N PHE A 585 32.21 -24.82 4.12
CA PHE A 585 33.12 -23.78 4.55
C PHE A 585 32.43 -22.41 4.70
N PHE A 586 33.09 -21.52 5.42
CA PHE A 586 32.80 -20.08 5.43
C PHE A 586 34.04 -19.35 4.86
N THR A 587 33.78 -18.43 3.92
CA THR A 587 34.82 -17.59 3.32
C THR A 587 34.50 -16.12 3.56
N TYR A 588 34.14 -15.37 2.54
CA TYR A 588 33.76 -13.96 2.62
C TYR A 588 32.27 -13.75 2.32
N CYS A 589 31.72 -12.61 2.75
CA CYS A 589 30.32 -12.24 2.52
C CYS A 589 29.31 -13.35 2.91
N ASN A 590 29.60 -14.09 3.94
CA ASN A 590 28.81 -15.27 4.33
C ASN A 590 27.33 -14.94 4.59
N GLY A 591 27.06 -13.86 5.29
CA GLY A 591 25.73 -13.41 5.62
C GLY A 591 24.83 -13.09 4.42
N VAL A 592 25.36 -13.00 3.18
CA VAL A 592 24.55 -12.71 2.00
C VAL A 592 23.58 -13.84 1.65
N LEU A 593 23.93 -15.10 1.98
CA LEU A 593 23.12 -16.26 1.67
C LEU A 593 21.77 -16.21 2.43
N PRO A 594 21.74 -16.13 3.77
CA PRO A 594 20.48 -15.95 4.50
C PRO A 594 19.84 -14.56 4.26
N LEU A 595 20.63 -13.51 3.99
CA LEU A 595 20.08 -12.18 3.64
C LEU A 595 19.19 -12.25 2.39
N ALA A 596 19.62 -12.97 1.36
CA ALA A 596 18.87 -13.15 0.13
C ALA A 596 17.54 -13.90 0.40
N LEU A 597 17.55 -14.90 1.26
CA LEU A 597 16.34 -15.61 1.67
C LEU A 597 15.35 -14.68 2.38
N PHE A 598 15.82 -13.87 3.34
CA PHE A 598 14.93 -12.89 4.00
C PHE A 598 14.38 -11.83 3.05
N HIS A 599 15.16 -11.38 2.05
CA HIS A 599 14.64 -10.47 1.03
C HIS A 599 13.57 -11.13 0.15
N SER A 600 13.77 -12.40 -0.21
CA SER A 600 12.76 -13.14 -0.99
C SER A 600 11.47 -13.37 -0.19
N LEU A 601 11.58 -13.65 1.12
CA LEU A 601 10.45 -13.83 2.04
C LEU A 601 9.59 -12.57 2.18
N GLU A 602 10.18 -11.39 2.09
CA GLU A 602 9.42 -10.13 2.13
C GLU A 602 8.42 -10.02 0.96
N LEU A 603 8.75 -10.55 -0.20
CA LEU A 603 7.89 -10.54 -1.39
C LEU A 603 7.05 -11.81 -1.53
N MET A 604 7.61 -12.96 -1.17
CA MET A 604 7.01 -14.28 -1.35
C MET A 604 7.20 -15.09 -0.05
N PRO A 605 6.31 -14.94 0.95
CA PRO A 605 6.35 -15.71 2.20
C PRO A 605 6.30 -17.21 1.93
N ASP A 606 7.14 -17.98 2.65
CA ASP A 606 7.26 -19.44 2.55
C ASP A 606 7.87 -20.00 3.83
N GLU A 607 7.17 -20.91 4.50
CA GLU A 607 7.56 -21.44 5.83
C GLU A 607 8.89 -22.18 5.80
N GLU A 608 9.15 -22.97 4.75
CA GLU A 608 10.39 -23.71 4.63
C GLU A 608 11.58 -22.80 4.43
N THR A 609 11.45 -21.78 3.56
CA THR A 609 12.48 -20.77 3.34
C THR A 609 12.74 -19.97 4.62
N GLU A 610 11.70 -19.62 5.38
CA GLU A 610 11.84 -18.91 6.66
C GLU A 610 12.63 -19.76 7.68
N LYS A 611 12.31 -21.03 7.79
CA LYS A 611 13.04 -21.96 8.65
C LYS A 611 14.53 -22.01 8.28
N ILE A 612 14.87 -22.17 7.00
CA ILE A 612 16.25 -22.20 6.52
C ILE A 612 16.98 -20.87 6.80
N ALA A 613 16.31 -19.74 6.53
CA ALA A 613 16.87 -18.43 6.79
C ALA A 613 17.18 -18.22 8.28
N LEU A 614 16.26 -18.62 9.16
CA LEU A 614 16.45 -18.52 10.61
C LEU A 614 17.54 -19.48 11.12
N GLU A 615 17.55 -20.75 10.71
CA GLU A 615 18.57 -21.75 11.13
C GLU A 615 19.97 -21.33 10.69
N SER A 616 20.14 -20.91 9.44
CA SER A 616 21.43 -20.48 8.91
C SER A 616 21.91 -19.15 9.53
N THR A 617 21.00 -18.23 9.83
CA THR A 617 21.32 -16.98 10.53
C THR A 617 21.78 -17.28 11.97
N ALA A 618 21.07 -18.14 12.69
CA ALA A 618 21.45 -18.54 14.04
C ALA A 618 22.81 -19.21 14.07
N PHE A 619 23.12 -20.03 13.06
CA PHE A 619 24.44 -20.69 12.95
C PHE A 619 25.55 -19.67 12.64
N LEU A 620 25.32 -18.73 11.75
CA LEU A 620 26.26 -17.63 11.50
C LEU A 620 26.49 -16.79 12.75
N GLU A 621 25.43 -16.53 13.52
CA GLU A 621 25.51 -15.82 14.79
C GLU A 621 26.37 -16.56 15.82
N GLU A 622 26.15 -17.88 16.01
CA GLU A 622 26.97 -18.73 16.89
C GLU A 622 28.47 -18.65 16.54
N ILE A 623 28.78 -18.56 15.25
CA ILE A 623 30.16 -18.53 14.78
C ILE A 623 30.78 -17.12 14.89
N THR A 624 30.00 -16.07 14.66
CA THR A 624 30.54 -14.72 14.51
C THR A 624 30.26 -13.79 15.69
N MET A 625 29.29 -14.10 16.56
CA MET A 625 28.98 -13.28 17.74
C MET A 625 29.55 -13.96 18.99
N ILE A 626 30.74 -13.57 19.39
CA ILE A 626 31.50 -14.24 20.46
C ILE A 626 31.71 -13.24 21.60
N ASN A 627 31.37 -13.64 22.82
CA ASN A 627 31.51 -12.81 24.03
C ASN A 627 30.80 -11.44 23.93
N GLY A 628 29.72 -11.35 23.13
CA GLY A 628 28.97 -10.11 22.93
C GLY A 628 29.57 -9.18 21.86
N TYR A 629 30.56 -9.60 21.09
CA TYR A 629 31.20 -8.85 20.04
C TYR A 629 31.12 -9.55 18.69
N CYS A 630 31.18 -8.77 17.61
CA CYS A 630 31.24 -9.29 16.25
C CYS A 630 32.68 -9.67 15.90
N HIS A 631 32.91 -10.94 15.65
CA HIS A 631 34.17 -11.50 15.19
C HIS A 631 33.99 -12.16 13.83
N PRO A 632 34.11 -11.44 12.71
CA PRO A 632 34.02 -12.04 11.38
C PRO A 632 35.12 -13.09 11.17
N ILE A 633 34.87 -14.02 10.26
CA ILE A 633 35.86 -15.06 9.94
C ILE A 633 37.00 -14.43 9.18
N GLY A 634 38.23 -14.73 9.61
CA GLY A 634 39.44 -14.20 8.95
C GLY A 634 39.70 -14.84 7.60
N CYS A 635 40.22 -14.05 6.64
CA CYS A 635 40.51 -14.52 5.28
C CYS A 635 41.82 -15.28 5.17
N GLU A 636 42.68 -15.27 6.22
CA GLU A 636 43.99 -15.97 6.20
C GLU A 636 43.84 -17.48 5.92
N LYS A 637 42.87 -18.15 6.56
CA LYS A 637 42.60 -19.58 6.40
C LYS A 637 41.13 -19.91 6.26
N PHE A 638 40.25 -18.93 6.33
CA PHE A 638 38.81 -19.11 6.35
C PHE A 638 38.31 -20.06 7.48
N TYR A 639 37.17 -20.70 7.31
CA TYR A 639 36.65 -21.71 8.23
C TYR A 639 36.04 -22.88 7.46
N PHE A 640 36.71 -24.02 7.49
CA PHE A 640 36.26 -25.26 6.88
C PHE A 640 35.62 -26.18 7.92
N LYS A 641 34.60 -26.91 7.53
CA LYS A 641 33.89 -27.88 8.38
C LYS A 641 34.91 -28.86 8.99
N GLY A 642 34.85 -29.00 10.32
CA GLY A 642 35.76 -29.86 11.07
C GLY A 642 37.22 -29.31 11.23
N LYS A 643 37.48 -28.05 10.85
CA LYS A 643 38.75 -27.37 11.07
C LYS A 643 38.60 -26.23 12.06
N GLU A 644 39.68 -25.64 12.51
CA GLU A 644 39.68 -24.40 13.29
C GLU A 644 39.39 -23.21 12.41
N ARG A 645 38.62 -22.25 12.95
CA ARG A 645 38.32 -20.99 12.25
C ARG A 645 39.54 -20.06 12.24
N SER A 646 39.65 -19.23 11.19
CA SER A 646 40.65 -18.14 11.17
C SER A 646 40.15 -16.94 11.98
N TRP A 647 41.04 -16.35 12.76
CA TRP A 647 40.79 -15.16 13.57
C TRP A 647 41.40 -13.87 12.97
N TYR A 648 42.30 -13.99 12.04
CA TYR A 648 43.09 -12.89 11.51
C TYR A 648 42.68 -12.56 10.08
N ASP A 649 43.04 -11.34 9.64
CA ASP A 649 42.66 -10.80 8.35
C ASP A 649 41.13 -10.68 8.18
N GLN A 650 40.49 -10.06 9.17
CA GLN A 650 39.04 -9.81 9.16
C GLN A 650 38.69 -8.73 8.15
N GLN A 651 37.65 -8.95 7.35
CA GLN A 651 37.26 -8.03 6.28
C GLN A 651 35.97 -7.24 6.63
N PRO A 652 35.97 -5.91 6.42
CA PRO A 652 34.81 -5.07 6.67
C PRO A 652 33.55 -5.49 5.91
N VAL A 653 33.70 -6.16 4.76
CA VAL A 653 32.59 -6.61 3.92
C VAL A 653 31.73 -7.67 4.62
N ASP A 654 32.31 -8.52 5.45
CA ASP A 654 31.57 -9.52 6.23
C ASP A 654 30.73 -8.86 7.31
N VAL A 655 31.29 -7.85 7.99
CA VAL A 655 30.57 -7.10 9.01
C VAL A 655 29.44 -6.29 8.41
N MET A 656 29.66 -5.65 7.27
CA MET A 656 28.62 -4.91 6.54
C MET A 656 27.44 -5.83 6.19
N ILE A 657 27.71 -7.01 5.64
CA ILE A 657 26.66 -7.97 5.28
C ILE A 657 25.93 -8.49 6.53
N ASN A 658 26.60 -8.69 7.66
CA ASN A 658 25.96 -9.06 8.93
C ASN A 658 24.99 -7.96 9.40
N VAL A 659 25.39 -6.69 9.33
CA VAL A 659 24.49 -5.56 9.63
C VAL A 659 23.23 -5.62 8.76
N LEU A 660 23.40 -5.78 7.44
CA LEU A 660 22.26 -5.86 6.51
C LEU A 660 21.37 -7.09 6.77
N LEU A 661 21.98 -8.25 7.04
CA LEU A 661 21.26 -9.49 7.37
C LEU A 661 20.39 -9.31 8.60
N PHE A 662 20.97 -8.85 9.70
CA PHE A 662 20.24 -8.71 10.95
C PHE A 662 19.13 -7.63 10.87
N LEU A 663 19.37 -6.53 10.15
CA LEU A 663 18.33 -5.52 9.90
C LEU A 663 17.17 -6.11 9.07
N GLN A 664 17.45 -6.90 8.03
CA GLN A 664 16.43 -7.51 7.21
C GLN A 664 15.70 -8.64 7.96
N ALA A 665 16.41 -9.45 8.75
CA ALA A 665 15.82 -10.47 9.62
C ALA A 665 14.87 -9.82 10.65
N HIS A 666 15.29 -8.71 11.28
CA HIS A 666 14.41 -7.93 12.16
C HIS A 666 13.16 -7.43 11.43
N LYS A 667 13.32 -6.87 10.23
CA LYS A 667 12.22 -6.36 9.41
C LYS A 667 11.19 -7.43 9.07
N VAL A 668 11.64 -8.63 8.71
CA VAL A 668 10.76 -9.74 8.30
C VAL A 668 10.10 -10.42 9.48
N THR A 669 10.84 -10.66 10.57
CA THR A 669 10.38 -11.46 11.72
C THR A 669 9.81 -10.64 12.88
N GLY A 670 10.11 -9.33 12.95
CA GLY A 670 9.79 -8.46 14.10
C GLY A 670 10.61 -8.74 15.36
N LYS A 671 11.54 -9.71 15.36
CA LYS A 671 12.31 -10.09 16.55
C LYS A 671 13.37 -9.02 16.89
N ALA A 672 13.26 -8.39 18.06
CA ALA A 672 14.15 -7.33 18.54
C ALA A 672 15.62 -7.79 18.68
N HIS A 673 15.84 -9.09 18.95
CA HIS A 673 17.17 -9.69 19.03
C HIS A 673 18.01 -9.37 17.79
N PHE A 674 17.49 -9.54 16.58
CA PHE A 674 18.24 -9.24 15.36
C PHE A 674 18.63 -7.78 15.22
N PHE A 675 17.80 -6.86 15.71
CA PHE A 675 18.21 -5.45 15.75
C PHE A 675 19.40 -5.19 16.66
N GLN A 676 19.44 -5.87 17.81
CA GLN A 676 20.61 -5.78 18.71
C GLN A 676 21.88 -6.37 18.06
N GLN A 677 21.78 -7.48 17.34
CA GLN A 677 22.92 -8.06 16.61
C GLN A 677 23.42 -7.14 15.48
N ALA A 678 22.53 -6.40 14.83
CA ALA A 678 22.91 -5.38 13.86
C ALA A 678 23.74 -4.26 14.52
N LEU A 679 23.35 -3.80 15.72
CA LEU A 679 24.11 -2.80 16.48
C LEU A 679 25.48 -3.33 16.91
N VAL A 680 25.55 -4.54 17.46
CA VAL A 680 26.82 -5.22 17.81
C VAL A 680 27.75 -5.33 16.59
N SER A 681 27.20 -5.71 15.43
CA SER A 681 27.97 -5.73 14.19
C SER A 681 28.46 -4.33 13.78
N MET A 682 27.61 -3.31 13.93
CA MET A 682 27.97 -1.93 13.59
C MET A 682 29.06 -1.37 14.50
N ASP A 683 29.09 -1.77 15.78
CA ASP A 683 30.10 -1.35 16.75
C ASP A 683 31.52 -1.81 16.37
N TRP A 684 31.67 -2.89 15.61
CA TRP A 684 32.95 -3.33 15.05
C TRP A 684 33.66 -2.22 14.24
N PHE A 685 32.90 -1.46 13.41
CA PHE A 685 33.44 -0.33 12.63
C PHE A 685 33.91 0.83 13.50
N HIS A 686 33.50 0.87 14.75
CA HIS A 686 33.82 1.93 15.71
C HIS A 686 34.83 1.51 16.77
N GLY A 687 35.39 0.29 16.64
CA GLY A 687 36.37 -0.22 17.59
C GLY A 687 35.81 -0.40 19.00
N LYS A 688 34.55 -0.71 19.12
CA LYS A 688 33.86 -0.98 20.43
C LYS A 688 33.80 -2.48 20.73
N ASN A 689 34.84 -3.20 20.36
CA ASN A 689 34.97 -4.65 20.54
C ASN A 689 35.63 -4.98 21.89
#